data_1fca8aeff6058ba1ca487f95a9ba8ac3
#
_entry.id   1fca8aeff6058ba1ca487f95a9ba8ac3
#
_cell.length_a   1.000
_cell.length_b   1.000
_cell.length_c   1.000
_cell.angle_alpha   90.00
_cell.angle_beta   90.00
_cell.angle_gamma   90.00
#
_symmetry.space_group_name_H-M   'P 1'
#
loop_
_entity.id
_entity.type
_entity.pdbx_description
1 polymer ?
#
loop_
_entity_poly.entity_id
_entity_poly.type
_entity_poly.pdbx_seq_one_letter_code
_entity_poly.pdbx_strand_id
1 'polypeptide(L)'
;MIFSTCNQYSIKGIFLILLLMISTTFIQAQKADLSFSIHLKKANLKEFIFEIEKASGYSFIYGEEIIFKHPITLSLRKAPLSLILQKAFAGQNISFKINKNHIILKKYALQSSKKSFTLNGYVLDSISKETLIGANIYDQKNGVGTTTNPFGYFSITLPEGGIKLNFSYIGYAVKQVSLHLWKDTMLTIQLHNDNQLNEVIILSDKPETGIQSSRMGASSIPIPHIKNTPALMSEADVLKSIQLLPGVQNGMNGTSGLYVRGGGPDQNLYLLDGVPLYNVDHTLGLLSVFTPEAVKKVDLYKSSFPARFGGRLSSIVDVRTNDGNMQHYHGSLTIGLLTSHLQFEGPIWKDHTSFIISARRSYIDCFLPLVMPKDERGGYSLYDINAKLNHRFSEQDRLFISFYKGKDHVYYKYKDEDKFKQTHDWGNILLNTRWNHVFTPQLFSNTTLAYNRYVFDIRQEETSSIQQPDGSTIINGSHNLFHSGINDLSVSTDFDYHPLPAHNIKFGAKYIYHQFAPEVQTVNQHNSDNGYPQTNDNYSLNNSHIHAHDFSLYAEDDLTLNEHWKINAGLHFSFFNVQKQTYLSLQPRLSISFQATSNIILKSSFSQMSQCTQLLSTASLAMPSDLWVPVTRHIRPMKSFQYAVGVYYTGIKNWEFSIEGYYKDTVSYTHLRAHETLR
;
A
#
# COMPACT_ATOMS: atom_id res chain seq x y z
N MET A 1 12.31 -34.20 -20.99
CA MET A 1 13.49 -34.01 -20.15
C MET A 1 14.69 -33.57 -21.01
N ILE A 2 14.62 -32.45 -21.69
CA ILE A 2 15.71 -31.71 -22.37
C ILE A 2 15.10 -30.34 -22.74
N PHE A 3 15.05 -29.40 -21.80
CA PHE A 3 14.83 -27.96 -22.03
C PHE A 3 14.82 -27.19 -20.68
N SER A 4 15.89 -27.30 -19.88
CA SER A 4 15.94 -26.52 -18.63
C SER A 4 17.31 -26.01 -18.17
N THR A 5 18.30 -25.90 -19.03
CA THR A 5 19.63 -25.41 -18.60
C THR A 5 20.22 -24.28 -19.43
N CYS A 6 19.43 -23.60 -20.26
CA CYS A 6 19.97 -22.53 -21.11
C CYS A 6 19.14 -21.26 -21.02
N ASN A 7 19.12 -20.52 -19.89
CA ASN A 7 18.65 -19.12 -19.91
C ASN A 7 18.90 -18.25 -18.66
N GLN A 8 19.58 -18.71 -17.62
CA GLN A 8 19.82 -17.84 -16.46
C GLN A 8 20.87 -16.73 -16.68
N TYR A 9 21.79 -16.93 -17.63
CA TYR A 9 22.83 -15.93 -17.93
C TYR A 9 22.42 -14.92 -18.99
N SER A 10 21.47 -15.24 -19.85
CA SER A 10 21.04 -14.39 -20.97
C SER A 10 20.19 -13.21 -20.51
N ILE A 11 19.28 -13.38 -19.55
CA ILE A 11 18.36 -12.31 -19.08
C ILE A 11 19.10 -11.30 -18.20
N LYS A 12 20.00 -11.75 -17.33
CA LYS A 12 20.89 -10.86 -16.56
C LYS A 12 21.82 -10.07 -17.48
N GLY A 13 22.29 -10.69 -18.55
CA GLY A 13 23.09 -10.02 -19.59
C GLY A 13 22.31 -8.97 -20.37
N ILE A 14 21.07 -9.25 -20.74
CA ILE A 14 20.21 -8.29 -21.46
C ILE A 14 19.86 -7.09 -20.57
N PHE A 15 19.59 -7.33 -19.27
CA PHE A 15 19.30 -6.23 -18.32
C PHE A 15 20.54 -5.35 -18.07
N LEU A 16 21.73 -5.97 -17.99
CA LEU A 16 23.00 -5.25 -17.87
C LEU A 16 23.34 -4.48 -19.15
N ILE A 17 23.05 -5.04 -20.33
CA ILE A 17 23.20 -4.38 -21.61
C ILE A 17 22.21 -3.22 -21.77
N LEU A 18 20.97 -3.34 -21.32
CA LEU A 18 20.00 -2.24 -21.33
C LEU A 18 20.42 -1.12 -20.35
N LEU A 19 20.95 -1.47 -19.18
CA LEU A 19 21.51 -0.52 -18.22
C LEU A 19 22.77 0.18 -18.78
N LEU A 20 23.63 -0.55 -19.48
CA LEU A 20 24.81 -0.03 -20.19
C LEU A 20 24.41 0.82 -21.41
N MET A 21 23.37 0.46 -22.16
CA MET A 21 22.89 1.29 -23.27
C MET A 21 22.28 2.61 -22.78
N ILE A 22 21.64 2.63 -21.62
CA ILE A 22 21.15 3.87 -20.98
C ILE A 22 22.33 4.72 -20.50
N SER A 23 23.42 4.12 -20.05
CA SER A 23 24.64 4.85 -19.64
C SER A 23 25.46 5.38 -20.82
N THR A 24 25.39 4.75 -22.00
CA THR A 24 26.16 5.18 -23.18
C THR A 24 25.53 6.36 -23.95
N THR A 25 24.24 6.66 -23.74
CA THR A 25 23.61 7.85 -24.33
C THR A 25 24.03 9.17 -23.66
N PHE A 26 24.76 9.14 -22.55
CA PHE A 26 25.30 10.32 -21.88
C PHE A 26 26.74 10.69 -22.25
N ILE A 27 27.38 9.93 -23.14
CA ILE A 27 28.65 10.39 -23.73
C ILE A 27 28.30 11.32 -24.92
N GLN A 28 27.84 12.52 -24.60
CA GLN A 28 28.01 13.62 -25.52
C GLN A 28 29.54 13.74 -25.75
N ALA A 29 29.97 13.50 -26.97
CA ALA A 29 31.32 13.73 -27.37
C ALA A 29 31.68 15.18 -26.97
N GLN A 30 32.40 15.37 -25.89
CA GLN A 30 33.06 16.62 -25.58
C GLN A 30 34.01 16.89 -26.76
N LYS A 31 33.63 17.84 -27.64
CA LYS A 31 34.58 18.44 -28.52
C LYS A 31 35.78 18.85 -27.67
N ALA A 32 36.98 18.45 -28.07
CA ALA A 32 38.21 18.76 -27.38
C ALA A 32 38.20 20.27 -27.03
N ASP A 33 38.19 20.56 -25.74
CA ASP A 33 38.12 21.93 -25.23
C ASP A 33 39.40 22.63 -25.65
N LEU A 34 39.28 23.63 -26.56
CA LEU A 34 40.40 24.42 -27.03
C LEU A 34 41.09 25.05 -25.82
N SER A 35 42.36 24.70 -25.61
CA SER A 35 43.16 25.24 -24.52
C SER A 35 44.10 26.33 -25.04
N PHE A 36 44.07 27.47 -24.40
CA PHE A 36 44.97 28.61 -24.76
C PHE A 36 45.46 29.33 -23.50
N SER A 37 46.49 30.15 -23.67
CA SER A 37 47.06 30.92 -22.57
C SER A 37 46.50 32.33 -22.62
N ILE A 38 46.08 32.84 -21.48
CA ILE A 38 45.57 34.21 -21.34
C ILE A 38 46.25 34.91 -20.18
N HIS A 39 46.60 36.17 -20.37
CA HIS A 39 47.16 37.01 -19.34
C HIS A 39 46.51 38.41 -19.40
N LEU A 40 45.64 38.67 -18.42
CA LEU A 40 44.91 39.94 -18.31
C LEU A 40 45.20 40.58 -16.94
N LYS A 41 45.42 41.89 -16.93
CA LYS A 41 45.64 42.64 -15.70
C LYS A 41 44.68 43.83 -15.64
N LYS A 42 43.72 43.76 -14.67
CA LYS A 42 42.65 44.76 -14.49
C LYS A 42 41.81 45.02 -15.76
N ALA A 43 41.54 43.99 -16.54
CA ALA A 43 40.75 44.07 -17.77
C ALA A 43 39.27 44.33 -17.51
N ASN A 44 38.66 45.17 -18.33
CA ASN A 44 37.20 45.36 -18.38
C ASN A 44 36.54 44.28 -19.26
N LEU A 45 35.21 44.27 -19.33
CA LEU A 45 34.46 43.27 -20.09
C LEU A 45 34.79 43.27 -21.59
N LYS A 46 34.96 44.46 -22.18
CA LYS A 46 35.26 44.59 -23.61
C LYS A 46 36.66 44.07 -23.95
N GLU A 47 37.65 44.39 -23.12
CA GLU A 47 39.03 43.89 -23.25
C GLU A 47 39.09 42.38 -23.06
N PHE A 48 38.35 41.84 -22.05
CA PHE A 48 38.26 40.41 -21.84
C PHE A 48 37.63 39.69 -23.04
N ILE A 49 36.52 40.19 -23.58
CA ILE A 49 35.85 39.63 -24.75
C ILE A 49 36.78 39.63 -25.95
N PHE A 50 37.41 40.77 -26.24
CA PHE A 50 38.33 40.92 -27.39
C PHE A 50 39.47 39.90 -27.36
N GLU A 51 40.11 39.71 -26.21
CA GLU A 51 41.20 38.75 -26.05
C GLU A 51 40.73 37.29 -26.16
N ILE A 52 39.56 36.97 -25.67
CA ILE A 52 38.99 35.61 -25.80
C ILE A 52 38.55 35.35 -27.26
N GLU A 53 37.87 36.25 -27.90
CA GLU A 53 37.46 36.11 -29.32
C GLU A 53 38.68 35.92 -30.24
N LYS A 54 39.71 36.71 -30.02
CA LYS A 54 40.97 36.61 -30.77
C LYS A 54 41.70 35.28 -30.55
N ALA A 55 41.69 34.76 -29.32
CA ALA A 55 42.40 33.54 -28.97
C ALA A 55 41.61 32.26 -29.29
N SER A 56 40.28 32.30 -29.24
CA SER A 56 39.43 31.12 -29.31
C SER A 56 38.63 30.98 -30.61
N GLY A 57 38.41 32.08 -31.32
CA GLY A 57 37.55 32.14 -32.51
C GLY A 57 36.05 32.05 -32.18
N TYR A 58 35.67 32.12 -30.89
CA TYR A 58 34.28 32.21 -30.45
C TYR A 58 33.85 33.69 -30.46
N SER A 59 32.55 33.94 -30.71
CA SER A 59 31.93 35.26 -30.61
C SER A 59 31.05 35.36 -29.38
N PHE A 60 31.09 36.51 -28.70
CA PHE A 60 30.22 36.75 -27.55
C PHE A 60 28.90 37.38 -27.96
N ILE A 61 27.80 36.90 -27.38
CA ILE A 61 26.46 37.49 -27.50
C ILE A 61 26.03 37.92 -26.09
N TYR A 62 25.82 39.22 -25.89
CA TYR A 62 25.42 39.79 -24.61
C TYR A 62 24.63 41.09 -24.77
N GLY A 63 23.77 41.41 -23.78
CA GLY A 63 23.03 42.67 -23.74
C GLY A 63 23.86 43.80 -23.09
N GLU A 64 23.46 45.06 -23.33
CA GLU A 64 24.13 46.25 -22.79
C GLU A 64 24.15 46.29 -21.23
N GLU A 65 23.24 45.57 -20.58
CA GLU A 65 23.17 45.46 -19.14
C GLU A 65 24.27 44.60 -18.51
N ILE A 66 25.11 43.92 -19.32
CA ILE A 66 26.20 43.08 -18.85
C ILE A 66 27.48 43.87 -18.74
N ILE A 67 27.88 44.17 -17.53
CA ILE A 67 29.12 44.87 -17.16
C ILE A 67 29.84 44.09 -16.08
N PHE A 68 31.17 44.10 -16.09
CA PHE A 68 31.92 43.55 -14.96
C PHE A 68 31.75 44.42 -13.72
N LYS A 69 31.39 43.78 -12.63
CA LYS A 69 31.30 44.41 -11.31
C LYS A 69 32.68 44.89 -10.79
N HIS A 70 33.73 44.12 -11.12
CA HIS A 70 35.10 44.41 -10.81
C HIS A 70 36.00 44.04 -12.00
N PRO A 71 37.09 44.82 -12.30
CA PRO A 71 38.05 44.48 -13.33
C PRO A 71 38.72 43.13 -13.06
N ILE A 72 38.94 42.36 -14.13
CA ILE A 72 39.49 40.99 -14.03
C ILE A 72 41.00 41.01 -14.13
N THR A 73 41.65 40.30 -13.24
CA THR A 73 43.06 39.93 -13.36
C THR A 73 43.15 38.42 -13.43
N LEU A 74 43.56 37.90 -14.61
CA LEU A 74 43.59 36.47 -14.86
C LEU A 74 44.85 36.09 -15.59
N SER A 75 45.60 35.12 -15.10
CA SER A 75 46.81 34.57 -15.75
C SER A 75 46.72 33.05 -15.73
N LEU A 76 46.44 32.45 -16.88
CA LEU A 76 46.29 31.00 -17.05
C LEU A 76 47.12 30.56 -18.27
N ARG A 77 47.86 29.45 -18.13
CA ARG A 77 48.62 28.81 -19.19
C ARG A 77 47.96 27.53 -19.63
N LYS A 78 47.73 27.35 -20.92
CA LYS A 78 47.14 26.15 -21.53
C LYS A 78 45.86 25.69 -20.80
N ALA A 79 44.94 26.63 -20.54
CA ALA A 79 43.68 26.34 -19.82
C ALA A 79 42.54 26.18 -20.84
N PRO A 80 41.58 25.26 -20.58
CA PRO A 80 40.40 25.12 -21.42
C PRO A 80 39.49 26.35 -21.31
N LEU A 81 38.77 26.67 -22.39
CA LEU A 81 37.89 27.85 -22.48
C LEU A 81 36.87 27.90 -21.34
N SER A 82 36.29 26.75 -21.02
CA SER A 82 35.32 26.60 -19.90
C SER A 82 35.90 27.09 -18.57
N LEU A 83 37.14 26.73 -18.25
CA LEU A 83 37.81 27.11 -17.02
C LEU A 83 38.15 28.63 -17.00
N ILE A 84 38.55 29.17 -18.14
CA ILE A 84 38.85 30.61 -18.29
C ILE A 84 37.58 31.42 -18.03
N LEU A 85 36.45 31.05 -18.65
CA LEU A 85 35.17 31.72 -18.48
C LEU A 85 34.66 31.59 -17.05
N GLN A 86 34.78 30.40 -16.45
CA GLN A 86 34.35 30.15 -15.07
C GLN A 86 35.13 31.06 -14.09
N LYS A 87 36.44 31.16 -14.24
CA LYS A 87 37.26 32.04 -13.39
C LYS A 87 37.01 33.51 -13.65
N ALA A 88 36.82 33.92 -14.91
CA ALA A 88 36.55 35.30 -15.28
C ALA A 88 35.21 35.80 -14.73
N PHE A 89 34.17 34.96 -14.75
CA PHE A 89 32.85 35.34 -14.32
C PHE A 89 32.57 35.01 -12.86
N ALA A 90 33.50 34.36 -12.15
CA ALA A 90 33.39 34.12 -10.73
C ALA A 90 33.23 35.46 -9.96
N GLY A 91 32.09 35.60 -9.22
CA GLY A 91 31.79 36.82 -8.48
C GLY A 91 31.26 38.01 -9.29
N GLN A 92 31.11 37.90 -10.62
CA GLN A 92 30.64 38.96 -11.51
C GLN A 92 29.14 39.01 -11.73
N ASN A 93 28.35 38.11 -11.17
CA ASN A 93 26.90 37.94 -11.44
C ASN A 93 26.57 37.73 -12.94
N ILE A 94 27.47 37.08 -13.67
CA ILE A 94 27.33 36.74 -15.08
C ILE A 94 27.35 35.21 -15.22
N SER A 95 26.33 34.65 -15.87
CA SER A 95 26.31 33.25 -16.31
C SER A 95 26.65 33.20 -17.82
N PHE A 96 27.27 32.11 -18.25
CA PHE A 96 27.58 31.88 -19.64
C PHE A 96 27.08 30.52 -20.13
N LYS A 97 26.74 30.45 -21.41
CA LYS A 97 26.43 29.22 -22.13
C LYS A 97 27.15 29.19 -23.45
N ILE A 98 27.92 28.16 -23.71
CA ILE A 98 28.59 27.94 -24.99
C ILE A 98 27.62 27.21 -25.93
N ASN A 99 27.32 27.79 -27.08
CA ASN A 99 26.47 27.21 -28.11
C ASN A 99 27.12 27.33 -29.47
N LYS A 100 27.55 26.21 -30.04
CA LYS A 100 28.38 26.16 -31.29
C LYS A 100 29.61 27.06 -31.15
N ASN A 101 29.69 28.15 -31.92
CA ASN A 101 30.78 29.11 -31.93
C ASN A 101 30.44 30.41 -31.18
N HIS A 102 29.35 30.40 -30.36
CA HIS A 102 28.91 31.58 -29.61
C HIS A 102 28.95 31.35 -28.12
N ILE A 103 29.40 32.35 -27.37
CA ILE A 103 29.34 32.40 -25.91
C ILE A 103 28.27 33.42 -25.55
N ILE A 104 27.15 32.92 -25.04
CA ILE A 104 26.00 33.73 -24.63
C ILE A 104 26.16 34.08 -23.17
N LEU A 105 26.27 35.39 -22.87
CA LEU A 105 26.30 35.89 -21.51
C LEU A 105 24.90 36.32 -21.07
N LYS A 106 24.53 35.96 -19.85
CA LYS A 106 23.32 36.43 -19.21
C LYS A 106 23.66 36.96 -17.81
N LYS A 107 22.99 38.03 -17.41
CA LYS A 107 23.10 38.50 -16.04
C LYS A 107 22.62 37.40 -15.11
N TYR A 108 23.50 36.96 -14.22
CA TYR A 108 23.09 36.07 -13.17
C TYR A 108 22.25 36.91 -12.21
N ALA A 109 20.94 36.83 -12.33
CA ALA A 109 20.08 37.27 -11.23
C ALA A 109 20.45 36.38 -10.03
N LEU A 110 21.11 36.95 -9.01
CA LEU A 110 21.08 36.36 -7.69
C LEU A 110 19.59 36.14 -7.43
N GLN A 111 19.12 34.92 -7.59
CA GLN A 111 17.87 34.54 -6.95
C GLN A 111 18.13 34.83 -5.47
N SER A 112 17.68 36.01 -4.99
CA SER A 112 17.45 36.19 -3.57
C SER A 112 16.67 34.95 -3.18
N SER A 113 17.18 34.14 -2.30
CA SER A 113 16.48 32.97 -1.82
C SER A 113 15.15 33.51 -1.26
N LYS A 114 14.11 33.47 -2.10
CA LYS A 114 12.77 33.84 -1.66
C LYS A 114 12.52 32.94 -0.47
N LYS A 115 12.22 33.51 0.66
CA LYS A 115 11.78 32.76 1.82
C LYS A 115 10.69 31.82 1.34
N SER A 116 10.73 30.58 1.78
CA SER A 116 9.68 29.60 1.48
C SER A 116 8.95 29.28 2.78
N PHE A 117 7.65 29.13 2.67
CA PHE A 117 6.79 28.79 3.78
C PHE A 117 5.96 27.56 3.45
N THR A 118 5.59 26.82 4.48
CA THR A 118 4.82 25.59 4.34
C THR A 118 3.36 25.85 4.58
N LEU A 119 2.52 25.45 3.61
CA LEU A 119 1.10 25.34 3.73
C LEU A 119 0.74 23.89 4.03
N ASN A 120 0.02 23.63 5.11
CA ASN A 120 -0.40 22.32 5.53
C ASN A 120 -1.84 22.29 5.99
N GLY A 121 -2.40 21.09 6.15
CA GLY A 121 -3.74 20.93 6.69
C GLY A 121 -4.48 19.72 6.16
N TYR A 122 -5.81 19.80 6.18
CA TYR A 122 -6.66 18.69 5.78
C TYR A 122 -7.58 19.07 4.62
N VAL A 123 -7.86 18.10 3.74
CA VAL A 123 -8.91 18.22 2.73
C VAL A 123 -10.08 17.36 3.18
N LEU A 124 -11.26 17.97 3.29
CA LEU A 124 -12.47 17.35 3.81
C LEU A 124 -13.59 17.39 2.78
N ASP A 125 -14.50 16.43 2.87
CA ASP A 125 -15.83 16.54 2.26
C ASP A 125 -16.64 17.66 2.92
N SER A 126 -17.33 18.48 2.14
CA SER A 126 -18.05 19.65 2.66
C SER A 126 -19.28 19.29 3.48
N ILE A 127 -19.89 18.12 3.21
CA ILE A 127 -21.13 17.66 3.83
C ILE A 127 -20.82 16.83 5.08
N SER A 128 -20.03 15.76 4.92
CA SER A 128 -19.75 14.81 6.01
C SER A 128 -18.64 15.25 6.94
N LYS A 129 -17.74 16.16 6.47
CA LYS A 129 -16.46 16.53 7.10
C LYS A 129 -15.47 15.39 7.22
N GLU A 130 -15.69 14.30 6.52
CA GLU A 130 -14.71 13.24 6.39
C GLU A 130 -13.47 13.69 5.61
N THR A 131 -12.32 13.12 5.96
CA THR A 131 -11.07 13.42 5.26
C THR A 131 -11.04 12.81 3.87
N LEU A 132 -10.55 13.51 2.85
CA LEU A 132 -10.39 13.01 1.49
C LEU A 132 -8.96 12.50 1.27
N ILE A 133 -8.83 11.20 1.02
CA ILE A 133 -7.55 10.48 0.90
C ILE A 133 -7.08 10.50 -0.55
N GLY A 134 -5.91 11.11 -0.83
CA GLY A 134 -5.35 11.21 -2.18
C GLY A 134 -5.95 12.38 -2.99
N ALA A 135 -6.49 13.41 -2.32
CA ALA A 135 -6.86 14.65 -2.98
C ALA A 135 -5.61 15.39 -3.47
N ASN A 136 -5.67 15.93 -4.69
CA ASN A 136 -4.55 16.64 -5.29
C ASN A 136 -4.55 18.10 -4.91
N ILE A 137 -3.37 18.63 -4.63
CA ILE A 137 -3.08 20.03 -4.38
C ILE A 137 -2.00 20.47 -5.36
N TYR A 138 -2.30 21.44 -6.22
CA TYR A 138 -1.38 21.83 -7.29
C TYR A 138 -1.32 23.35 -7.45
N ASP A 139 -0.08 23.89 -7.48
CA ASP A 139 0.19 25.28 -7.83
C ASP A 139 0.66 25.34 -9.30
N GLN A 140 -0.24 25.77 -10.18
CA GLN A 140 0.02 25.85 -11.60
C GLN A 140 1.16 26.83 -11.95
N LYS A 141 1.33 27.89 -11.16
CA LYS A 141 2.33 28.93 -11.40
C LYS A 141 3.76 28.44 -11.14
N ASN A 142 3.94 27.67 -10.08
CA ASN A 142 5.25 27.18 -9.66
C ASN A 142 5.52 25.74 -10.12
N GLY A 143 4.53 25.06 -10.72
CA GLY A 143 4.67 23.67 -11.17
C GLY A 143 4.86 22.66 -10.03
N VAL A 144 4.44 22.99 -8.82
CA VAL A 144 4.62 22.17 -7.61
C VAL A 144 3.27 21.65 -7.14
N GLY A 145 3.23 20.38 -6.77
CA GLY A 145 2.02 19.75 -6.26
C GLY A 145 2.32 18.72 -5.17
N THR A 146 1.29 18.37 -4.43
CA THR A 146 1.29 17.31 -3.42
C THR A 146 -0.08 16.63 -3.40
N THR A 147 -0.18 15.50 -2.70
CA THR A 147 -1.45 14.82 -2.46
C THR A 147 -1.70 14.65 -0.98
N THR A 148 -2.97 14.52 -0.59
CA THR A 148 -3.28 14.17 0.79
C THR A 148 -2.84 12.73 1.08
N ASN A 149 -2.23 12.53 2.26
CA ASN A 149 -1.82 11.22 2.75
C ASN A 149 -3.05 10.32 3.08
N PRO A 150 -2.85 9.05 3.53
CA PRO A 150 -3.94 8.15 3.92
C PRO A 150 -4.86 8.65 5.05
N PHE A 151 -4.58 9.81 5.61
CA PHE A 151 -5.34 10.44 6.69
C PHE A 151 -5.97 11.78 6.28
N GLY A 152 -5.86 12.15 4.97
CA GLY A 152 -6.39 13.39 4.43
C GLY A 152 -5.55 14.62 4.72
N TYR A 153 -4.36 14.46 5.31
CA TYR A 153 -3.41 15.54 5.59
C TYR A 153 -2.52 15.81 4.37
N PHE A 154 -2.21 17.08 4.12
CA PHE A 154 -1.25 17.52 3.12
C PHE A 154 -0.24 18.52 3.70
N SER A 155 0.93 18.58 3.08
CA SER A 155 1.95 19.60 3.33
C SER A 155 2.63 19.95 2.02
N ILE A 156 2.78 21.24 1.74
CA ILE A 156 3.42 21.78 0.55
C ILE A 156 4.21 23.04 0.88
N THR A 157 5.49 23.09 0.53
CA THR A 157 6.35 24.23 0.75
C THR A 157 6.45 25.07 -0.52
N LEU A 158 6.13 26.35 -0.43
CA LEU A 158 6.01 27.27 -1.56
C LEU A 158 6.78 28.58 -1.29
N PRO A 159 7.25 29.28 -2.36
CA PRO A 159 7.90 30.60 -2.20
C PRO A 159 6.95 31.62 -1.58
N GLU A 160 7.52 32.58 -0.82
CA GLU A 160 6.80 33.74 -0.29
C GLU A 160 6.11 34.53 -1.40
N GLY A 161 4.86 34.91 -1.18
CA GLY A 161 4.08 35.74 -2.10
C GLY A 161 2.67 35.23 -2.39
N GLY A 162 2.07 35.77 -3.43
CA GLY A 162 0.74 35.35 -3.90
C GLY A 162 0.80 34.00 -4.58
N ILE A 163 0.07 33.02 -4.02
CA ILE A 163 -0.07 31.66 -4.52
C ILE A 163 -1.52 31.38 -4.91
N LYS A 164 -1.70 30.46 -5.87
CA LYS A 164 -3.00 30.04 -6.37
C LYS A 164 -3.02 28.53 -6.49
N LEU A 165 -3.69 27.89 -5.53
CA LEU A 165 -3.74 26.44 -5.43
C LEU A 165 -5.08 25.90 -5.91
N ASN A 166 -5.01 24.83 -6.69
CA ASN A 166 -6.16 24.04 -7.10
C ASN A 166 -6.22 22.77 -6.24
N PHE A 167 -7.36 22.53 -5.61
CA PHE A 167 -7.68 21.33 -4.87
C PHE A 167 -8.69 20.53 -5.68
N SER A 168 -8.36 19.26 -5.97
CA SER A 168 -9.20 18.38 -6.80
C SER A 168 -9.25 16.97 -6.21
N TYR A 169 -10.41 16.34 -6.35
CA TYR A 169 -10.65 14.96 -5.98
C TYR A 169 -11.71 14.34 -6.90
N ILE A 170 -11.63 13.04 -7.17
CA ILE A 170 -12.57 12.34 -8.07
C ILE A 170 -13.98 12.45 -7.52
N GLY A 171 -14.93 12.92 -8.34
CA GLY A 171 -16.33 13.12 -7.95
C GLY A 171 -16.61 14.44 -7.20
N TYR A 172 -15.63 15.34 -7.14
CA TYR A 172 -15.75 16.65 -6.46
C TYR A 172 -15.42 17.79 -7.41
N ALA A 173 -16.10 18.93 -7.20
CA ALA A 173 -15.78 20.16 -7.91
C ALA A 173 -14.39 20.65 -7.52
N VAL A 174 -13.61 21.11 -8.51
CA VAL A 174 -12.28 21.69 -8.28
C VAL A 174 -12.44 23.01 -7.51
N LYS A 175 -11.74 23.11 -6.37
CA LYS A 175 -11.73 24.33 -5.56
C LYS A 175 -10.41 25.06 -5.74
N GLN A 176 -10.48 26.31 -6.16
CA GLN A 176 -9.34 27.19 -6.27
C GLN A 176 -9.25 28.10 -5.05
N VAL A 177 -8.06 28.14 -4.43
CA VAL A 177 -7.76 28.98 -3.28
C VAL A 177 -6.60 29.91 -3.61
N SER A 178 -6.82 31.22 -3.49
CA SER A 178 -5.79 32.24 -3.66
C SER A 178 -5.47 32.86 -2.31
N LEU A 179 -4.19 32.86 -1.93
CA LEU A 179 -3.73 33.45 -0.68
C LEU A 179 -2.34 34.05 -0.84
N HIS A 180 -1.96 34.92 0.10
CA HIS A 180 -0.61 35.47 0.17
C HIS A 180 0.16 34.77 1.30
N LEU A 181 1.17 34.00 0.94
CA LEU A 181 1.98 33.20 1.87
C LEU A 181 3.14 34.03 2.38
N TRP A 182 3.20 34.29 3.70
CA TRP A 182 4.24 35.06 4.36
C TRP A 182 4.70 34.41 5.70
N LYS A 183 4.04 33.33 6.09
CA LYS A 183 4.38 32.47 7.22
C LYS A 183 3.83 31.07 6.98
N ASP A 184 4.31 30.10 7.73
CA ASP A 184 3.71 28.78 7.77
C ASP A 184 2.24 28.86 8.16
N THR A 185 1.39 28.20 7.40
CA THR A 185 -0.06 28.38 7.51
C THR A 185 -0.77 27.02 7.45
N MET A 186 -1.67 26.78 8.42
CA MET A 186 -2.53 25.60 8.40
C MET A 186 -3.91 25.95 7.86
N LEU A 187 -4.44 25.16 6.92
CA LEU A 187 -5.73 25.37 6.27
C LEU A 187 -6.52 24.07 6.17
N THR A 188 -7.79 24.13 6.60
CA THR A 188 -8.76 23.07 6.34
C THR A 188 -9.59 23.42 5.10
N ILE A 189 -9.47 22.63 4.06
CA ILE A 189 -10.13 22.82 2.77
C ILE A 189 -11.32 21.87 2.68
N GLN A 190 -12.49 22.39 2.30
CA GLN A 190 -13.70 21.61 2.08
C GLN A 190 -14.00 21.57 0.58
N LEU A 191 -14.15 20.38 0.00
CA LEU A 191 -14.57 20.16 -1.37
C LEU A 191 -16.06 19.79 -1.40
N HIS A 192 -16.77 20.25 -2.40
CA HIS A 192 -18.17 19.94 -2.63
C HIS A 192 -18.28 18.79 -3.62
N ASN A 193 -19.11 17.81 -3.29
CA ASN A 193 -19.43 16.72 -4.22
C ASN A 193 -20.12 17.32 -5.46
N ASP A 194 -19.63 16.98 -6.63
CA ASP A 194 -20.23 17.38 -7.91
C ASP A 194 -21.19 16.27 -8.35
N ASN A 195 -22.45 16.38 -7.92
CA ASN A 195 -23.51 15.45 -8.30
C ASN A 195 -23.99 15.62 -9.74
N GLN A 196 -23.47 16.59 -10.48
CA GLN A 196 -23.74 16.68 -11.89
C GLN A 196 -22.95 15.61 -12.60
N LEU A 197 -23.63 14.63 -13.18
CA LEU A 197 -23.13 13.74 -14.21
C LEU A 197 -22.77 14.52 -15.48
N ASN A 198 -22.01 15.57 -15.34
CA ASN A 198 -21.27 16.11 -16.44
C ASN A 198 -20.26 15.03 -16.80
N GLU A 199 -20.31 14.63 -18.08
CA GLU A 199 -19.26 13.87 -18.75
C GLU A 199 -17.95 14.11 -18.03
N VAL A 200 -17.33 13.06 -17.48
CA VAL A 200 -16.09 13.21 -16.72
C VAL A 200 -15.09 13.84 -17.67
N ILE A 201 -15.06 15.17 -17.68
CA ILE A 201 -14.00 15.92 -18.33
C ILE A 201 -12.78 15.59 -17.45
N ILE A 202 -12.06 14.57 -17.86
CA ILE A 202 -10.73 14.30 -17.37
C ILE A 202 -9.91 15.48 -17.85
N LEU A 203 -9.95 16.56 -17.05
CA LEU A 203 -8.96 17.61 -17.18
C LEU A 203 -7.61 16.91 -17.07
N SER A 204 -6.69 17.29 -17.93
CA SER A 204 -5.36 16.67 -18.11
C SER A 204 -4.45 16.71 -16.86
N ASP A 205 -4.94 17.18 -15.74
CA ASP A 205 -4.25 17.20 -14.45
C ASP A 205 -4.58 15.92 -13.68
N LYS A 206 -3.92 14.85 -14.08
CA LYS A 206 -4.11 13.50 -13.55
C LYS A 206 -3.63 13.37 -12.11
N PRO A 207 -4.38 12.65 -11.25
CA PRO A 207 -3.93 12.35 -9.89
C PRO A 207 -2.58 11.63 -9.89
N GLU A 208 -1.71 11.92 -8.94
CA GLU A 208 -0.41 11.24 -8.77
C GLU A 208 -0.53 9.72 -8.51
N THR A 209 -1.72 9.20 -8.24
CA THR A 209 -2.00 7.75 -8.11
C THR A 209 -2.04 7.00 -9.43
N GLY A 210 -2.02 7.72 -10.56
CA GLY A 210 -2.01 7.14 -11.90
C GLY A 210 -0.60 7.05 -12.50
N ILE A 211 -0.56 7.28 -13.81
CA ILE A 211 0.66 7.20 -14.63
C ILE A 211 1.74 8.17 -14.16
N GLN A 212 1.41 9.30 -13.54
CA GLN A 212 2.38 10.32 -13.09
C GLN A 212 3.06 10.00 -11.75
N SER A 213 2.58 9.01 -10.99
CA SER A 213 3.26 8.55 -9.77
C SER A 213 4.64 7.98 -10.09
N SER A 214 5.61 8.13 -9.18
CA SER A 214 6.91 7.46 -9.26
C SER A 214 6.77 5.93 -9.19
N ARG A 215 5.69 5.43 -8.62
CA ARG A 215 5.46 4.01 -8.36
C ARG A 215 4.84 3.31 -9.57
N MET A 216 5.32 2.10 -9.83
CA MET A 216 4.82 1.22 -10.86
C MET A 216 3.92 0.13 -10.24
N GLY A 217 2.84 -0.27 -10.94
CA GLY A 217 1.96 -1.34 -10.50
C GLY A 217 1.14 -1.01 -9.24
N ALA A 218 1.00 0.27 -8.89
CA ALA A 218 0.07 0.76 -7.88
C ALA A 218 -1.27 1.14 -8.53
N SER A 219 -2.37 0.71 -7.95
CA SER A 219 -3.72 1.01 -8.42
C SER A 219 -4.61 1.38 -7.24
N SER A 220 -5.33 2.49 -7.34
CA SER A 220 -6.39 2.86 -6.40
C SER A 220 -7.75 2.61 -7.07
N ILE A 221 -8.63 1.87 -6.40
CA ILE A 221 -9.92 1.47 -6.95
C ILE A 221 -11.00 2.34 -6.32
N PRO A 222 -11.69 3.18 -7.10
CA PRO A 222 -12.79 3.99 -6.59
C PRO A 222 -13.98 3.12 -6.15
N ILE A 223 -14.60 3.44 -5.02
CA ILE A 223 -15.75 2.68 -4.50
C ILE A 223 -16.94 2.63 -5.48
N PRO A 224 -17.27 3.70 -6.24
CA PRO A 224 -18.31 3.61 -7.27
C PRO A 224 -18.00 2.54 -8.34
N HIS A 225 -16.73 2.35 -8.68
CA HIS A 225 -16.34 1.28 -9.62
C HIS A 225 -16.60 -0.11 -9.02
N ILE A 226 -16.27 -0.33 -7.74
CA ILE A 226 -16.55 -1.58 -7.03
C ILE A 226 -18.06 -1.87 -7.01
N LYS A 227 -18.87 -0.88 -6.65
CA LYS A 227 -20.33 -1.01 -6.56
C LYS A 227 -21.01 -1.28 -7.91
N ASN A 228 -20.44 -0.80 -9.01
CA ASN A 228 -20.95 -0.99 -10.37
C ASN A 228 -20.34 -2.20 -11.10
N THR A 229 -19.38 -2.90 -10.49
CA THR A 229 -18.79 -4.11 -11.07
C THR A 229 -19.80 -5.25 -11.00
N PRO A 230 -20.01 -6.01 -12.11
CA PRO A 230 -20.86 -7.19 -12.09
C PRO A 230 -20.42 -8.16 -11.00
N ALA A 231 -21.35 -8.54 -10.15
CA ALA A 231 -21.07 -9.32 -8.96
C ALA A 231 -21.85 -10.63 -8.95
N LEU A 232 -21.29 -11.66 -8.36
CA LEU A 232 -21.96 -12.93 -8.15
C LEU A 232 -23.19 -12.70 -7.24
N MET A 233 -24.37 -13.14 -7.69
CA MET A 233 -25.63 -13.01 -6.95
C MET A 233 -25.95 -11.58 -6.48
N SER A 234 -25.55 -10.59 -7.30
CA SER A 234 -25.78 -9.15 -7.06
C SER A 234 -25.08 -8.55 -5.84
N GLU A 235 -24.07 -9.22 -5.29
CA GLU A 235 -23.26 -8.66 -4.22
C GLU A 235 -21.93 -8.09 -4.74
N ALA A 236 -21.78 -6.77 -4.66
CA ALA A 236 -20.51 -6.10 -4.96
C ALA A 236 -19.44 -6.54 -3.97
N ASP A 237 -18.22 -6.81 -4.48
CA ASP A 237 -17.12 -7.33 -3.68
C ASP A 237 -15.80 -6.66 -4.05
N VAL A 238 -15.04 -6.26 -3.01
CA VAL A 238 -13.76 -5.57 -3.15
C VAL A 238 -12.72 -6.47 -3.83
N LEU A 239 -12.56 -7.71 -3.34
CA LEU A 239 -11.54 -8.62 -3.89
C LEU A 239 -11.88 -9.09 -5.30
N LYS A 240 -13.16 -9.30 -5.60
CA LYS A 240 -13.63 -9.62 -6.97
C LYS A 240 -13.32 -8.47 -7.93
N SER A 241 -13.50 -7.23 -7.51
CA SER A 241 -13.13 -6.07 -8.34
C SER A 241 -11.62 -5.98 -8.57
N ILE A 242 -10.79 -6.35 -7.58
CA ILE A 242 -9.34 -6.45 -7.70
C ILE A 242 -8.93 -7.54 -8.70
N GLN A 243 -9.64 -8.67 -8.76
CA GLN A 243 -9.37 -9.78 -9.68
C GLN A 243 -9.50 -9.38 -11.16
N LEU A 244 -10.22 -8.30 -11.47
CA LEU A 244 -10.35 -7.77 -12.83
C LEU A 244 -9.15 -6.95 -13.29
N LEU A 245 -8.23 -6.62 -12.39
CA LEU A 245 -7.06 -5.81 -12.72
C LEU A 245 -5.97 -6.63 -13.43
N PRO A 246 -5.24 -6.04 -14.39
CA PRO A 246 -4.15 -6.71 -15.08
C PRO A 246 -3.07 -7.24 -14.12
N GLY A 247 -2.61 -8.49 -14.31
CA GLY A 247 -1.61 -9.14 -13.47
C GLY A 247 -2.14 -9.68 -12.14
N VAL A 248 -3.46 -9.75 -11.98
CA VAL A 248 -4.17 -10.44 -10.89
C VAL A 248 -4.95 -11.60 -11.49
N GLN A 249 -4.87 -12.76 -10.89
CA GLN A 249 -5.60 -13.96 -11.31
C GLN A 249 -6.39 -14.50 -10.13
N ASN A 250 -7.52 -15.12 -10.45
CA ASN A 250 -8.27 -15.93 -9.48
C ASN A 250 -7.57 -17.30 -9.33
N GLY A 251 -7.77 -17.94 -8.21
CA GLY A 251 -7.49 -19.36 -8.04
C GLY A 251 -8.47 -20.22 -8.85
N MET A 252 -9.19 -21.10 -8.15
CA MET A 252 -10.32 -21.81 -8.78
C MET A 252 -11.47 -20.84 -9.06
N ASN A 253 -12.23 -21.11 -10.13
CA ASN A 253 -13.39 -20.30 -10.50
C ASN A 253 -14.35 -20.12 -9.31
N GLY A 254 -14.63 -18.87 -8.96
CA GLY A 254 -15.53 -18.51 -7.87
C GLY A 254 -14.88 -18.22 -6.52
N THR A 255 -13.59 -18.47 -6.32
CA THR A 255 -12.91 -18.15 -5.05
C THR A 255 -12.34 -16.73 -5.03
N SER A 256 -12.21 -16.12 -3.84
CA SER A 256 -11.66 -14.77 -3.66
C SER A 256 -10.13 -14.74 -3.51
N GLY A 257 -9.46 -15.88 -3.53
CA GLY A 257 -7.99 -15.94 -3.48
C GLY A 257 -7.35 -15.12 -4.59
N LEU A 258 -6.44 -14.19 -4.23
CA LEU A 258 -5.70 -13.37 -5.19
C LEU A 258 -4.35 -14.02 -5.50
N TYR A 259 -4.10 -14.27 -6.78
CA TYR A 259 -2.79 -14.67 -7.30
C TYR A 259 -2.21 -13.49 -8.07
N VAL A 260 -1.27 -12.79 -7.45
CA VAL A 260 -0.71 -11.56 -8.02
C VAL A 260 0.69 -11.83 -8.54
N ARG A 261 0.88 -11.66 -9.85
CA ARG A 261 2.19 -11.86 -10.51
C ARG A 261 2.86 -13.17 -10.10
N GLY A 262 2.09 -14.26 -10.13
CA GLY A 262 2.56 -15.62 -9.82
C GLY A 262 2.74 -15.95 -8.34
N GLY A 263 2.41 -15.02 -7.43
CA GLY A 263 2.41 -15.30 -6.00
C GLY A 263 1.05 -15.77 -5.49
N GLY A 264 1.06 -16.68 -4.51
CA GLY A 264 -0.14 -17.28 -3.91
C GLY A 264 -0.89 -16.34 -2.95
N PRO A 265 -2.09 -16.76 -2.49
CA PRO A 265 -2.93 -15.96 -1.60
C PRO A 265 -2.26 -15.59 -0.27
N ASP A 266 -1.45 -16.49 0.29
CA ASP A 266 -0.68 -16.30 1.52
C ASP A 266 0.47 -15.29 1.40
N GLN A 267 0.86 -14.96 0.16
CA GLN A 267 1.92 -14.00 -0.15
C GLN A 267 1.39 -12.56 -0.31
N ASN A 268 0.10 -12.34 -0.17
CA ASN A 268 -0.52 -11.03 -0.21
C ASN A 268 -0.71 -10.48 1.20
N LEU A 269 -0.43 -9.19 1.39
CA LEU A 269 -0.70 -8.48 2.64
C LEU A 269 -2.06 -7.78 2.51
N TYR A 270 -3.03 -8.26 3.25
CA TYR A 270 -4.33 -7.61 3.36
C TYR A 270 -4.37 -6.76 4.63
N LEU A 271 -4.73 -5.50 4.48
CA LEU A 271 -4.80 -4.54 5.58
C LEU A 271 -6.20 -3.95 5.67
N LEU A 272 -6.74 -3.91 6.88
CA LEU A 272 -7.92 -3.14 7.23
C LEU A 272 -7.51 -2.00 8.18
N ASP A 273 -7.67 -0.75 7.74
CA ASP A 273 -7.19 0.43 8.45
C ASP A 273 -5.72 0.35 8.90
N GLY A 274 -4.86 -0.31 8.08
CA GLY A 274 -3.42 -0.47 8.33
C GLY A 274 -3.03 -1.67 9.20
N VAL A 275 -4.00 -2.48 9.65
CA VAL A 275 -3.76 -3.68 10.46
C VAL A 275 -3.93 -4.94 9.60
N PRO A 276 -2.98 -5.92 9.64
CA PRO A 276 -3.09 -7.15 8.87
C PRO A 276 -4.33 -7.96 9.21
N LEU A 277 -4.97 -8.56 8.18
CA LEU A 277 -5.98 -9.60 8.31
C LEU A 277 -5.44 -10.92 7.78
N TYR A 278 -5.72 -12.03 8.48
CA TYR A 278 -5.20 -13.35 8.12
C TYR A 278 -6.11 -14.14 7.20
N ASN A 279 -7.41 -14.06 7.41
CA ASN A 279 -8.43 -14.59 6.50
C ASN A 279 -9.31 -13.44 6.03
N VAL A 280 -9.43 -13.29 4.72
CA VAL A 280 -10.18 -12.21 4.09
C VAL A 280 -11.39 -12.71 3.31
N ASP A 281 -11.71 -14.01 3.48
CA ASP A 281 -12.71 -14.71 2.68
C ASP A 281 -13.83 -15.27 3.55
N HIS A 282 -15.05 -15.08 3.07
CA HIS A 282 -16.25 -15.77 3.55
C HIS A 282 -16.70 -16.83 2.54
N THR A 283 -17.50 -17.78 2.99
CA THR A 283 -18.15 -18.76 2.10
C THR A 283 -17.15 -19.48 1.20
N LEU A 284 -16.01 -19.92 1.76
CA LEU A 284 -14.95 -20.60 1.01
C LEU A 284 -14.44 -19.78 -0.19
N GLY A 285 -14.41 -18.44 -0.07
CA GLY A 285 -13.91 -17.54 -1.09
C GLY A 285 -14.97 -16.98 -2.05
N LEU A 286 -16.26 -17.18 -1.81
CA LEU A 286 -17.30 -16.56 -2.63
C LEU A 286 -17.48 -15.08 -2.36
N LEU A 287 -17.29 -14.63 -1.13
CA LEU A 287 -17.38 -13.24 -0.70
C LEU A 287 -16.15 -12.84 0.09
N SER A 288 -15.77 -11.57 0.03
CA SER A 288 -14.73 -11.03 0.90
C SER A 288 -15.27 -10.45 2.21
N VAL A 289 -14.40 -10.31 3.19
CA VAL A 289 -14.72 -9.64 4.47
C VAL A 289 -14.89 -8.11 4.29
N PHE A 290 -14.51 -7.56 3.14
CA PHE A 290 -14.56 -6.12 2.86
C PHE A 290 -15.92 -5.74 2.28
N THR A 291 -16.78 -5.17 3.11
CA THR A 291 -18.10 -4.69 2.70
C THR A 291 -17.97 -3.33 2.00
N PRO A 292 -18.36 -3.17 0.71
CA PRO A 292 -18.16 -1.92 -0.04
C PRO A 292 -18.80 -0.69 0.60
N GLU A 293 -19.88 -0.86 1.36
CA GLU A 293 -20.55 0.22 2.09
C GLU A 293 -19.67 0.81 3.20
N ALA A 294 -18.92 -0.06 3.89
CA ALA A 294 -18.02 0.36 4.98
C ALA A 294 -16.67 0.89 4.48
N VAL A 295 -16.34 0.66 3.20
CA VAL A 295 -15.03 0.97 2.62
C VAL A 295 -15.01 2.36 2.01
N LYS A 296 -13.94 3.11 2.28
CA LYS A 296 -13.65 4.44 1.76
C LYS A 296 -12.66 4.43 0.60
N LYS A 297 -11.63 3.58 0.70
CA LYS A 297 -10.56 3.49 -0.29
C LYS A 297 -9.94 2.11 -0.31
N VAL A 298 -9.52 1.67 -1.51
CA VAL A 298 -8.79 0.44 -1.73
C VAL A 298 -7.57 0.73 -2.58
N ASP A 299 -6.39 0.47 -2.04
CA ASP A 299 -5.12 0.59 -2.77
C ASP A 299 -4.49 -0.80 -2.95
N LEU A 300 -4.13 -1.13 -4.19
CA LEU A 300 -3.40 -2.35 -4.55
C LEU A 300 -2.00 -2.01 -5.02
N TYR A 301 -0.98 -2.65 -4.43
CA TYR A 301 0.40 -2.57 -4.88
C TYR A 301 0.85 -3.94 -5.39
N LYS A 302 1.19 -4.04 -6.67
CA LYS A 302 1.68 -5.27 -7.35
C LYS A 302 3.20 -5.27 -7.55
N SER A 303 3.82 -4.10 -7.46
CA SER A 303 5.26 -3.82 -7.45
C SER A 303 5.52 -2.45 -6.82
N SER A 304 6.75 -1.97 -6.78
CA SER A 304 7.11 -0.69 -6.14
C SER A 304 6.49 -0.54 -4.76
N PHE A 305 6.66 -1.57 -3.93
CA PHE A 305 6.03 -1.61 -2.61
C PHE A 305 6.53 -0.46 -1.74
N PRO A 306 5.64 0.33 -1.11
CA PRO A 306 6.05 1.30 -0.10
C PRO A 306 6.90 0.66 1.00
N ALA A 307 7.99 1.33 1.43
CA ALA A 307 8.91 0.76 2.42
C ALA A 307 8.26 0.47 3.77
N ARG A 308 7.17 1.15 4.10
CA ARG A 308 6.38 0.91 5.33
C ARG A 308 5.78 -0.49 5.43
N PHE A 309 5.57 -1.18 4.31
CA PHE A 309 4.97 -2.51 4.30
C PHE A 309 6.02 -3.62 4.23
N GLY A 310 5.87 -4.65 5.02
CA GLY A 310 6.72 -5.84 5.04
C GLY A 310 5.94 -7.11 5.33
N GLY A 311 6.64 -8.25 5.42
CA GLY A 311 6.08 -9.51 5.88
C GLY A 311 5.31 -10.34 4.84
N ARG A 312 5.22 -9.90 3.57
CA ARG A 312 4.61 -10.63 2.46
C ARG A 312 5.41 -10.43 1.17
N LEU A 313 5.21 -11.28 0.16
CA LEU A 313 6.09 -11.38 -1.02
C LEU A 313 5.48 -10.88 -2.32
N SER A 314 4.14 -10.79 -2.44
CA SER A 314 3.49 -10.67 -3.75
C SER A 314 2.74 -9.37 -3.97
N SER A 315 1.83 -9.02 -3.09
CA SER A 315 1.06 -7.79 -3.20
C SER A 315 0.65 -7.23 -1.84
N ILE A 316 0.16 -5.99 -1.87
CA ILE A 316 -0.41 -5.33 -0.69
C ILE A 316 -1.77 -4.78 -1.10
N VAL A 317 -2.80 -5.15 -0.36
CA VAL A 317 -4.17 -4.63 -0.46
C VAL A 317 -4.43 -3.81 0.80
N ASP A 318 -4.39 -2.48 0.70
CA ASP A 318 -4.66 -1.57 1.83
C ASP A 318 -6.10 -1.04 1.71
N VAL A 319 -6.97 -1.52 2.61
CA VAL A 319 -8.39 -1.14 2.66
C VAL A 319 -8.60 -0.19 3.82
N ARG A 320 -9.17 0.98 3.52
CA ARG A 320 -9.53 2.00 4.51
C ARG A 320 -11.04 2.08 4.62
N THR A 321 -11.54 2.11 5.86
CA THR A 321 -12.97 2.25 6.15
C THR A 321 -13.39 3.70 6.30
N ASN A 322 -14.69 3.98 6.13
CA ASN A 322 -15.28 5.29 6.34
C ASN A 322 -15.08 5.77 7.78
N ASP A 323 -15.02 7.08 7.98
CA ASP A 323 -14.79 7.70 9.30
C ASP A 323 -16.09 8.20 9.98
N GLY A 324 -17.22 8.17 9.24
CA GLY A 324 -18.53 8.59 9.70
C GLY A 324 -18.80 10.10 9.57
N ASN A 325 -20.06 10.45 9.37
CA ASN A 325 -20.51 11.81 9.12
C ASN A 325 -20.51 12.64 10.40
N MET A 326 -19.83 13.80 10.41
CA MET A 326 -19.76 14.71 11.56
C MET A 326 -20.92 15.71 11.64
N GLN A 327 -21.83 15.77 10.63
CA GLN A 327 -22.85 16.80 10.53
C GLN A 327 -24.26 16.26 10.64
N HIS A 328 -24.53 15.13 9.96
CA HIS A 328 -25.86 14.57 9.81
C HIS A 328 -25.87 13.06 10.05
N TYR A 329 -27.01 12.57 10.52
CA TYR A 329 -27.24 11.14 10.60
C TYR A 329 -27.63 10.60 9.24
N HIS A 330 -27.00 9.49 8.85
CA HIS A 330 -27.32 8.74 7.65
C HIS A 330 -27.47 7.26 7.99
N GLY A 331 -28.38 6.60 7.29
CA GLY A 331 -28.56 5.17 7.41
C GLY A 331 -28.89 4.56 6.05
N SER A 332 -28.42 3.35 5.81
CA SER A 332 -28.75 2.56 4.64
C SER A 332 -29.04 1.13 5.04
N LEU A 333 -30.06 0.56 4.42
CA LEU A 333 -30.40 -0.85 4.53
C LEU A 333 -30.44 -1.44 3.11
N THR A 334 -29.61 -2.44 2.86
CA THR A 334 -29.59 -3.17 1.60
C THR A 334 -29.98 -4.61 1.88
N ILE A 335 -30.95 -5.13 1.16
CA ILE A 335 -31.38 -6.52 1.24
C ILE A 335 -31.02 -7.17 -0.08
N GLY A 336 -30.02 -8.05 -0.07
CA GLY A 336 -29.58 -8.84 -1.20
C GLY A 336 -30.15 -10.25 -1.19
N LEU A 337 -29.77 -11.05 -2.18
CA LEU A 337 -30.22 -12.45 -2.28
C LEU A 337 -29.56 -13.33 -1.23
N LEU A 338 -28.30 -13.08 -0.89
CA LEU A 338 -27.50 -13.89 0.05
C LEU A 338 -27.33 -13.22 1.40
N THR A 339 -27.14 -11.89 1.41
CA THR A 339 -26.84 -11.14 2.62
C THR A 339 -27.69 -9.87 2.71
N SER A 340 -27.83 -9.35 3.92
CA SER A 340 -28.36 -8.02 4.18
C SER A 340 -27.29 -7.16 4.86
N HIS A 341 -27.29 -5.89 4.51
CA HIS A 341 -26.34 -4.89 5.02
C HIS A 341 -27.11 -3.76 5.68
N LEU A 342 -26.68 -3.38 6.85
CA LEU A 342 -27.15 -2.20 7.58
C LEU A 342 -25.98 -1.29 7.87
N GLN A 343 -26.11 -0.02 7.55
CA GLN A 343 -25.15 1.01 7.94
C GLN A 343 -25.86 2.15 8.64
N PHE A 344 -25.26 2.65 9.68
CA PHE A 344 -25.73 3.84 10.38
C PHE A 344 -24.54 4.66 10.86
N GLU A 345 -24.58 5.97 10.58
CA GLU A 345 -23.52 6.90 10.90
C GLU A 345 -24.09 8.26 11.32
N GLY A 346 -23.30 9.04 12.03
CA GLY A 346 -23.69 10.39 12.40
C GLY A 346 -22.77 11.02 13.44
N PRO A 347 -23.08 12.28 13.82
CA PRO A 347 -22.35 12.99 14.86
C PRO A 347 -22.76 12.51 16.26
N ILE A 348 -21.79 12.25 17.13
CA ILE A 348 -21.98 12.26 18.57
C ILE A 348 -21.87 13.70 19.07
N TRP A 349 -20.89 14.43 18.54
CA TRP A 349 -20.68 15.86 18.77
C TRP A 349 -20.30 16.50 17.44
N LYS A 350 -21.17 17.38 16.93
CA LYS A 350 -21.00 18.03 15.63
C LYS A 350 -19.63 18.70 15.53
N ASP A 351 -18.99 18.56 14.34
CA ASP A 351 -17.64 19.02 13.99
C ASP A 351 -16.49 18.37 14.77
N HIS A 352 -16.74 17.58 15.81
CA HIS A 352 -15.72 16.98 16.66
C HIS A 352 -15.72 15.46 16.67
N THR A 353 -16.90 14.83 16.81
CA THR A 353 -16.98 13.38 16.98
C THR A 353 -18.03 12.78 16.08
N SER A 354 -17.62 11.82 15.25
CA SER A 354 -18.52 10.99 14.45
C SER A 354 -18.37 9.52 14.82
N PHE A 355 -19.42 8.76 14.52
CA PHE A 355 -19.39 7.32 14.56
C PHE A 355 -19.97 6.74 13.26
N ILE A 356 -19.56 5.54 12.94
CA ILE A 356 -20.16 4.71 11.91
C ILE A 356 -20.22 3.28 12.40
N ILE A 357 -21.34 2.60 12.17
CA ILE A 357 -21.53 1.17 12.41
C ILE A 357 -22.08 0.58 11.12
N SER A 358 -21.45 -0.49 10.65
CA SER A 358 -21.90 -1.28 9.52
C SER A 358 -21.99 -2.74 9.93
N ALA A 359 -23.08 -3.41 9.57
CA ALA A 359 -23.31 -4.80 9.85
C ALA A 359 -23.78 -5.53 8.60
N ARG A 360 -23.26 -6.74 8.36
CA ARG A 360 -23.66 -7.66 7.28
C ARG A 360 -24.02 -9.02 7.91
N ARG A 361 -25.07 -9.65 7.39
CA ARG A 361 -25.51 -10.99 7.81
C ARG A 361 -26.04 -11.76 6.61
N SER A 362 -25.58 -13.02 6.43
CA SER A 362 -26.21 -13.94 5.49
C SER A 362 -27.34 -14.70 6.19
N TYR A 363 -28.26 -15.25 5.43
CA TYR A 363 -29.43 -15.99 5.94
C TYR A 363 -29.66 -17.34 5.26
N ILE A 364 -28.60 -17.92 4.68
CA ILE A 364 -28.63 -19.27 4.07
C ILE A 364 -29.05 -20.32 5.10
N ASP A 365 -28.61 -20.17 6.33
CA ASP A 365 -28.99 -21.02 7.47
C ASP A 365 -30.49 -21.00 7.80
N CYS A 366 -31.22 -19.99 7.36
CA CYS A 366 -32.66 -19.93 7.50
C CYS A 366 -33.41 -20.77 6.44
N PHE A 367 -32.84 -20.86 5.23
CA PHE A 367 -33.49 -21.51 4.09
C PHE A 367 -33.05 -22.95 3.87
N LEU A 368 -31.78 -23.27 4.12
CA LEU A 368 -31.22 -24.61 3.90
C LEU A 368 -31.95 -25.71 4.66
N PRO A 369 -32.34 -25.54 5.94
CA PRO A 369 -33.08 -26.55 6.71
C PRO A 369 -34.47 -26.84 6.12
N LEU A 370 -35.05 -25.98 5.31
CA LEU A 370 -36.38 -26.19 4.69
C LEU A 370 -36.36 -27.23 3.56
N VAL A 371 -35.17 -27.46 2.98
CA VAL A 371 -34.97 -28.39 1.84
C VAL A 371 -34.21 -29.65 2.25
N MET A 372 -33.73 -29.74 3.48
CA MET A 372 -33.03 -30.90 3.99
C MET A 372 -34.01 -31.98 4.54
N PRO A 373 -33.60 -33.26 4.57
CA PRO A 373 -34.34 -34.33 5.25
C PRO A 373 -34.65 -34.01 6.73
N LYS A 374 -35.70 -34.59 7.27
CA LYS A 374 -36.14 -34.28 8.64
C LYS A 374 -35.11 -34.62 9.73
N ASP A 375 -34.31 -35.65 9.49
CA ASP A 375 -33.30 -36.14 10.42
C ASP A 375 -31.96 -35.45 10.26
N GLU A 376 -31.80 -34.64 9.19
CA GLU A 376 -30.63 -33.86 8.90
C GLU A 376 -30.91 -32.39 9.06
N ARG A 377 -29.98 -31.65 9.62
CA ARG A 377 -30.01 -30.20 9.68
C ARG A 377 -28.62 -29.66 9.42
N GLY A 378 -28.51 -28.75 8.46
CA GLY A 378 -27.28 -28.04 8.19
C GLY A 378 -27.57 -26.60 7.86
N GLY A 379 -26.55 -25.77 8.00
CA GLY A 379 -26.65 -24.35 7.69
C GLY A 379 -25.30 -23.72 7.60
N TYR A 380 -25.29 -22.62 6.85
CA TYR A 380 -24.17 -21.72 6.75
C TYR A 380 -24.62 -20.30 7.03
N SER A 381 -23.87 -19.61 7.85
CA SER A 381 -24.10 -18.19 8.11
C SER A 381 -22.79 -17.44 8.24
N LEU A 382 -22.77 -16.21 7.76
CA LEU A 382 -21.70 -15.25 8.01
C LEU A 382 -22.26 -13.98 8.63
N TYR A 383 -21.43 -13.28 9.39
CA TYR A 383 -21.70 -11.92 9.78
C TYR A 383 -20.40 -11.11 9.86
N ASP A 384 -20.51 -9.82 9.54
CA ASP A 384 -19.50 -8.81 9.75
C ASP A 384 -20.08 -7.63 10.51
N ILE A 385 -19.28 -7.10 11.40
CA ILE A 385 -19.59 -5.87 12.14
C ILE A 385 -18.37 -4.99 12.06
N ASN A 386 -18.52 -3.81 11.49
CA ASN A 386 -17.53 -2.75 11.51
C ASN A 386 -18.07 -1.59 12.35
N ALA A 387 -17.26 -1.05 13.25
CA ALA A 387 -17.61 0.15 14.00
C ALA A 387 -16.38 1.05 14.06
N LYS A 388 -16.56 2.34 13.84
CA LYS A 388 -15.49 3.32 13.99
C LYS A 388 -15.99 4.56 14.72
N LEU A 389 -15.16 5.05 15.62
CA LEU A 389 -15.30 6.34 16.27
C LEU A 389 -14.16 7.24 15.80
N ASN A 390 -14.47 8.44 15.39
CA ASN A 390 -13.52 9.46 14.98
C ASN A 390 -13.72 10.69 15.85
N HIS A 391 -12.65 11.13 16.53
CA HIS A 391 -12.68 12.33 17.37
C HIS A 391 -11.57 13.29 16.99
N ARG A 392 -11.93 14.55 16.73
CA ARG A 392 -11.02 15.66 16.46
C ARG A 392 -10.88 16.51 17.72
N PHE A 393 -9.76 16.38 18.43
CA PHE A 393 -9.42 17.21 19.58
C PHE A 393 -9.06 18.64 19.15
N SER A 394 -8.29 18.76 18.06
CA SER A 394 -7.82 20.02 17.51
C SER A 394 -7.58 19.88 15.99
N GLU A 395 -7.10 20.94 15.36
CA GLU A 395 -6.62 20.84 13.97
C GLU A 395 -5.36 19.96 13.85
N GLN A 396 -4.60 19.80 14.95
CA GLN A 396 -3.37 19.00 14.98
C GLN A 396 -3.58 17.58 15.44
N ASP A 397 -4.65 17.31 16.24
CA ASP A 397 -4.86 16.03 16.92
C ASP A 397 -6.17 15.37 16.55
N ARG A 398 -6.09 14.14 16.08
CA ARG A 398 -7.25 13.29 15.77
C ARG A 398 -7.05 11.89 16.28
N LEU A 399 -8.09 11.32 16.86
CA LEU A 399 -8.13 9.95 17.39
C LEU A 399 -9.20 9.16 16.65
N PHE A 400 -8.82 7.95 16.24
CA PHE A 400 -9.74 6.98 15.64
C PHE A 400 -9.70 5.70 16.45
N ILE A 401 -10.86 5.14 16.74
CA ILE A 401 -11.00 3.83 17.34
C ILE A 401 -11.83 2.99 16.38
N SER A 402 -11.26 1.91 15.85
CA SER A 402 -11.92 1.03 14.88
C SER A 402 -12.05 -0.37 15.45
N PHE A 403 -13.19 -0.97 15.27
CA PHE A 403 -13.48 -2.35 15.62
C PHE A 403 -14.01 -3.09 14.41
N TYR A 404 -13.52 -4.30 14.17
CA TYR A 404 -14.04 -5.22 13.18
C TYR A 404 -14.19 -6.61 13.81
N LYS A 405 -15.31 -7.27 13.51
CA LYS A 405 -15.53 -8.69 13.80
C LYS A 405 -16.26 -9.32 12.65
N GLY A 406 -15.60 -10.31 12.02
CA GLY A 406 -16.19 -11.17 11.00
C GLY A 406 -16.17 -12.62 11.48
N LYS A 407 -17.23 -13.37 11.21
CA LYS A 407 -17.32 -14.79 11.55
C LYS A 407 -18.15 -15.54 10.52
N ASP A 408 -17.65 -16.70 10.16
CA ASP A 408 -18.39 -17.76 9.45
C ASP A 408 -18.75 -18.88 10.41
N HIS A 409 -19.90 -19.45 10.20
CA HIS A 409 -20.41 -20.57 10.97
C HIS A 409 -21.09 -21.57 10.04
N VAL A 410 -20.52 -22.76 9.94
CA VAL A 410 -21.10 -23.92 9.26
C VAL A 410 -21.48 -24.92 10.31
N TYR A 411 -22.67 -25.48 10.22
CA TYR A 411 -23.06 -26.60 11.07
C TYR A 411 -23.75 -27.69 10.26
N TYR A 412 -23.53 -28.92 10.67
CA TYR A 412 -24.25 -30.09 10.22
C TYR A 412 -24.65 -30.92 11.44
N LYS A 413 -25.88 -31.40 11.49
CA LYS A 413 -26.43 -32.24 12.54
C LYS A 413 -27.23 -33.36 11.91
N TYR A 414 -26.95 -34.55 12.35
CA TYR A 414 -27.73 -35.75 12.06
C TYR A 414 -28.26 -36.31 13.35
N LYS A 415 -29.54 -36.73 13.37
CA LYS A 415 -30.19 -37.21 14.56
C LYS A 415 -31.13 -38.34 14.16
N ASP A 416 -30.64 -39.58 14.34
CA ASP A 416 -31.37 -40.82 14.31
C ASP A 416 -31.02 -41.61 15.57
N GLU A 417 -30.83 -42.93 15.50
CA GLU A 417 -30.33 -43.76 16.61
C GLU A 417 -28.96 -43.23 17.06
N ASP A 418 -28.09 -42.87 16.12
CA ASP A 418 -26.84 -42.16 16.38
C ASP A 418 -27.03 -40.64 16.20
N LYS A 419 -26.38 -39.86 17.07
CA LYS A 419 -26.37 -38.40 16.99
C LYS A 419 -25.00 -37.92 16.58
N PHE A 420 -24.98 -37.16 15.52
CA PHE A 420 -23.76 -36.52 15.04
C PHE A 420 -24.00 -35.01 14.91
N LYS A 421 -23.04 -34.22 15.41
CA LYS A 421 -23.02 -32.76 15.23
C LYS A 421 -21.62 -32.31 14.94
N GLN A 422 -21.46 -31.58 13.84
CA GLN A 422 -20.20 -30.95 13.46
C GLN A 422 -20.42 -29.46 13.24
N THR A 423 -19.50 -28.65 13.75
CA THR A 423 -19.49 -27.21 13.53
C THR A 423 -18.11 -26.77 13.12
N HIS A 424 -18.06 -25.88 12.14
CA HIS A 424 -16.86 -25.17 11.70
C HIS A 424 -17.08 -23.68 11.90
N ASP A 425 -16.25 -23.07 12.70
CA ASP A 425 -16.26 -21.65 13.02
C ASP A 425 -14.94 -21.01 12.64
N TRP A 426 -14.95 -19.94 11.86
CA TRP A 426 -13.72 -19.17 11.62
C TRP A 426 -14.02 -17.68 11.51
N GLY A 427 -12.99 -16.85 11.74
CA GLY A 427 -13.14 -15.42 11.61
C GLY A 427 -12.08 -14.60 12.28
N ASN A 428 -12.20 -13.29 12.10
CA ASN A 428 -11.28 -12.30 12.63
C ASN A 428 -11.96 -11.39 13.65
N ILE A 429 -11.17 -10.93 14.62
CA ILE A 429 -11.50 -9.80 15.51
C ILE A 429 -10.34 -8.82 15.45
N LEU A 430 -10.63 -7.56 15.19
CA LEU A 430 -9.65 -6.49 15.13
C LEU A 430 -10.13 -5.30 15.96
N LEU A 431 -9.27 -4.81 16.83
CA LEU A 431 -9.44 -3.55 17.56
C LEU A 431 -8.22 -2.68 17.27
N ASN A 432 -8.45 -1.46 16.83
CA ASN A 432 -7.40 -0.55 16.42
C ASN A 432 -7.67 0.85 16.99
N THR A 433 -6.66 1.40 17.66
CA THR A 433 -6.64 2.80 18.11
C THR A 433 -5.53 3.52 17.38
N ARG A 434 -5.87 4.60 16.70
CA ARG A 434 -4.98 5.38 15.86
C ARG A 434 -5.02 6.84 16.26
N TRP A 435 -3.86 7.42 16.53
CA TRP A 435 -3.67 8.84 16.84
C TRP A 435 -2.85 9.50 15.75
N ASN A 436 -3.42 10.53 15.13
CA ASN A 436 -2.75 11.41 14.19
C ASN A 436 -2.35 12.70 14.89
N HIS A 437 -1.07 13.10 14.73
CA HIS A 437 -0.54 14.32 15.29
C HIS A 437 0.33 15.10 14.30
N VAL A 438 0.11 16.41 14.22
CA VAL A 438 0.90 17.34 13.41
C VAL A 438 1.90 18.05 14.31
N PHE A 439 3.16 17.60 14.32
CA PHE A 439 4.23 18.21 15.14
C PHE A 439 4.62 19.60 14.61
N THR A 440 4.83 19.68 13.31
CA THR A 440 5.17 20.91 12.59
C THR A 440 4.44 20.93 11.25
N PRO A 441 4.38 22.06 10.54
CA PRO A 441 3.78 22.12 9.20
C PRO A 441 4.36 21.09 8.21
N GLN A 442 5.61 20.64 8.44
CA GLN A 442 6.32 19.70 7.58
C GLN A 442 6.32 18.26 8.14
N LEU A 443 5.99 18.05 9.42
CA LEU A 443 6.09 16.75 10.08
C LEU A 443 4.74 16.31 10.66
N PHE A 444 4.18 15.28 10.05
CA PHE A 444 2.99 14.58 10.48
C PHE A 444 3.33 13.21 11.03
N SER A 445 2.61 12.73 12.04
CA SER A 445 2.73 11.37 12.55
C SER A 445 1.40 10.64 12.64
N ASN A 446 1.49 9.34 12.53
CA ASN A 446 0.39 8.39 12.77
C ASN A 446 0.88 7.28 13.69
N THR A 447 0.36 7.23 14.90
CA THR A 447 0.65 6.14 15.87
C THR A 447 -0.56 5.23 15.97
N THR A 448 -0.34 3.93 15.85
CA THR A 448 -1.37 2.90 15.83
C THR A 448 -1.06 1.84 16.88
N LEU A 449 -2.04 1.53 17.73
CA LEU A 449 -2.06 0.39 18.63
C LEU A 449 -3.17 -0.54 18.18
N ALA A 450 -2.87 -1.82 17.90
CA ALA A 450 -3.88 -2.74 17.42
C ALA A 450 -3.75 -4.12 18.05
N TYR A 451 -4.91 -4.73 18.29
CA TYR A 451 -5.10 -6.14 18.60
C TYR A 451 -5.82 -6.79 17.43
N ASN A 452 -5.26 -7.90 16.93
CA ASN A 452 -5.85 -8.71 15.87
C ASN A 452 -5.85 -10.17 16.30
N ARG A 453 -6.96 -10.86 16.04
CA ARG A 453 -7.11 -12.29 16.32
C ARG A 453 -7.81 -12.96 15.16
N TYR A 454 -7.20 -14.02 14.65
CA TYR A 454 -7.83 -14.98 13.75
C TYR A 454 -7.97 -16.32 14.45
N VAL A 455 -9.12 -16.96 14.27
CA VAL A 455 -9.42 -18.29 14.87
C VAL A 455 -10.13 -19.14 13.84
N PHE A 456 -9.80 -20.43 13.88
CA PHE A 456 -10.49 -21.49 13.19
C PHE A 456 -10.75 -22.65 14.16
N ASP A 457 -12.01 -23.05 14.32
CA ASP A 457 -12.45 -24.12 15.20
C ASP A 457 -13.25 -25.16 14.43
N ILE A 458 -12.93 -26.44 14.59
CA ILE A 458 -13.81 -27.57 14.24
C ILE A 458 -14.21 -28.24 15.52
N ARG A 459 -15.52 -28.37 15.77
CA ARG A 459 -16.08 -29.15 16.86
C ARG A 459 -16.89 -30.27 16.28
N GLN A 460 -16.61 -31.48 16.74
CA GLN A 460 -17.35 -32.68 16.38
C GLN A 460 -17.83 -33.34 17.66
N GLU A 461 -19.13 -33.56 17.71
CA GLU A 461 -19.81 -34.27 18.80
C GLU A 461 -20.52 -35.50 18.19
N GLU A 462 -20.21 -36.68 18.68
CA GLU A 462 -20.78 -37.93 18.20
C GLU A 462 -21.29 -38.74 19.42
N THR A 463 -22.47 -39.29 19.29
CA THR A 463 -23.04 -40.17 20.31
C THR A 463 -23.68 -41.36 19.60
N SER A 464 -23.18 -42.54 19.86
CA SER A 464 -23.73 -43.80 19.37
C SER A 464 -24.31 -44.62 20.52
N SER A 465 -25.41 -45.31 20.27
CA SER A 465 -26.04 -46.19 21.20
C SER A 465 -26.06 -47.61 20.63
N ILE A 466 -25.51 -48.56 21.39
CA ILE A 466 -25.45 -49.97 21.02
C ILE A 466 -26.30 -50.75 22.00
N GLN A 467 -27.42 -51.33 21.54
CA GLN A 467 -28.19 -52.27 22.31
C GLN A 467 -27.49 -53.62 22.35
N GLN A 468 -27.27 -54.14 23.54
CA GLN A 468 -26.70 -55.48 23.73
C GLN A 468 -27.79 -56.58 23.76
N PRO A 469 -27.44 -57.84 23.47
CA PRO A 469 -28.40 -58.92 23.46
C PRO A 469 -29.08 -59.15 24.82
N ASP A 470 -28.50 -58.69 25.93
CA ASP A 470 -29.06 -58.78 27.32
C ASP A 470 -30.03 -57.63 27.64
N GLY A 471 -30.28 -56.71 26.67
CA GLY A 471 -31.17 -55.56 26.84
C GLY A 471 -30.48 -54.32 27.42
N SER A 472 -29.20 -54.42 27.77
CA SER A 472 -28.39 -53.22 28.18
C SER A 472 -28.06 -52.31 26.99
N THR A 473 -27.89 -51.02 27.25
CA THR A 473 -27.53 -50.04 26.24
C THR A 473 -26.19 -49.38 26.57
N ILE A 474 -25.20 -49.57 25.73
CA ILE A 474 -23.93 -48.87 25.83
C ILE A 474 -24.05 -47.58 25.03
N ILE A 475 -23.77 -46.45 25.66
CA ILE A 475 -23.71 -45.14 25.01
C ILE A 475 -22.25 -44.71 24.94
N ASN A 476 -21.76 -44.55 23.74
CA ASN A 476 -20.42 -44.02 23.45
C ASN A 476 -20.55 -42.58 22.98
N GLY A 477 -19.90 -41.65 23.67
CA GLY A 477 -19.83 -40.26 23.31
C GLY A 477 -18.41 -39.83 23.01
N SER A 478 -18.21 -39.09 21.94
CA SER A 478 -16.96 -38.42 21.65
C SER A 478 -17.17 -36.93 21.38
N HIS A 479 -16.29 -36.12 21.91
CA HIS A 479 -16.24 -34.67 21.63
C HIS A 479 -14.83 -34.30 21.23
N ASN A 480 -14.65 -33.92 19.98
CA ASN A 480 -13.39 -33.55 19.40
C ASN A 480 -13.40 -32.04 19.10
N LEU A 481 -12.35 -31.32 19.54
CA LEU A 481 -12.12 -29.93 19.22
C LEU A 481 -10.77 -29.83 18.53
N PHE A 482 -10.80 -29.34 17.30
CA PHE A 482 -9.62 -28.84 16.59
C PHE A 482 -9.64 -27.31 16.64
N HIS A 483 -8.58 -26.70 17.15
CA HIS A 483 -8.45 -25.26 17.27
C HIS A 483 -7.15 -24.81 16.61
N SER A 484 -7.22 -23.78 15.76
CA SER A 484 -6.06 -23.10 15.22
C SER A 484 -6.28 -21.59 15.24
N GLY A 485 -5.20 -20.83 15.40
CA GLY A 485 -5.34 -19.38 15.43
C GLY A 485 -4.02 -18.62 15.55
N ILE A 486 -4.15 -17.30 15.44
CA ILE A 486 -3.08 -16.34 15.66
C ILE A 486 -3.65 -15.13 16.37
N ASN A 487 -2.95 -14.68 17.41
CA ASN A 487 -3.23 -13.43 18.13
C ASN A 487 -2.04 -12.51 17.98
N ASP A 488 -2.30 -11.27 17.57
CA ASP A 488 -1.29 -10.23 17.42
C ASP A 488 -1.60 -9.03 18.29
N LEU A 489 -0.58 -8.54 18.98
CA LEU A 489 -0.59 -7.21 19.59
C LEU A 489 0.48 -6.38 18.89
N SER A 490 0.10 -5.26 18.31
CA SER A 490 1.01 -4.45 17.51
C SER A 490 0.97 -2.98 17.89
N VAL A 491 2.13 -2.35 17.82
CA VAL A 491 2.30 -0.89 17.90
C VAL A 491 3.13 -0.43 16.72
N SER A 492 2.71 0.64 16.07
CA SER A 492 3.47 1.28 14.98
C SER A 492 3.39 2.78 15.07
N THR A 493 4.44 3.45 14.62
CA THR A 493 4.48 4.89 14.44
C THR A 493 5.08 5.19 13.08
N ASP A 494 4.32 5.91 12.25
CA ASP A 494 4.69 6.34 10.92
C ASP A 494 4.81 7.86 10.91
N PHE A 495 5.83 8.39 10.22
CA PHE A 495 6.07 9.81 10.03
C PHE A 495 6.07 10.16 8.55
N ASP A 496 5.37 11.23 8.19
CA ASP A 496 5.43 11.88 6.88
C ASP A 496 6.15 13.22 7.07
N TYR A 497 7.30 13.40 6.41
CA TYR A 497 8.18 14.56 6.55
C TYR A 497 8.46 15.22 5.22
N HIS A 498 8.08 16.48 5.06
CA HIS A 498 8.21 17.28 3.85
C HIS A 498 9.20 18.44 4.07
N PRO A 499 10.53 18.20 4.15
CA PRO A 499 11.50 19.25 4.45
C PRO A 499 11.65 20.26 3.32
N LEU A 500 11.52 19.81 2.07
CA LEU A 500 11.71 20.58 0.85
C LEU A 500 10.67 20.16 -0.20
N PRO A 501 10.35 21.01 -1.19
CA PRO A 501 9.38 20.68 -2.24
C PRO A 501 9.70 19.41 -3.04
N ALA A 502 10.99 19.08 -3.16
CA ALA A 502 11.45 17.91 -3.91
C ALA A 502 11.41 16.60 -3.12
N HIS A 503 11.31 16.64 -1.80
CA HIS A 503 11.44 15.50 -0.91
C HIS A 503 10.15 15.23 -0.15
N ASN A 504 9.68 13.98 -0.22
CA ASN A 504 8.59 13.46 0.60
C ASN A 504 9.10 12.21 1.32
N ILE A 505 9.66 12.43 2.52
CA ILE A 505 10.33 11.41 3.32
C ILE A 505 9.30 10.76 4.25
N LYS A 506 9.24 9.42 4.21
CA LYS A 506 8.43 8.63 5.13
C LYS A 506 9.32 7.68 5.89
N PHE A 507 9.16 7.63 7.20
CA PHE A 507 9.91 6.71 8.04
C PHE A 507 9.07 6.28 9.24
N GLY A 508 9.44 5.16 9.84
CA GLY A 508 8.69 4.66 10.97
C GLY A 508 9.23 3.36 11.54
N ALA A 509 8.56 2.94 12.60
CA ALA A 509 8.84 1.71 13.31
C ALA A 509 7.55 0.94 13.57
N LYS A 510 7.63 -0.39 13.55
CA LYS A 510 6.52 -1.28 13.89
C LYS A 510 7.04 -2.45 14.73
N TYR A 511 6.29 -2.81 15.75
CA TYR A 511 6.50 -4.00 16.55
C TYR A 511 5.22 -4.81 16.62
N ILE A 512 5.33 -6.12 16.41
CA ILE A 512 4.22 -7.07 16.57
C ILE A 512 4.68 -8.20 17.49
N TYR A 513 3.89 -8.48 18.51
CA TYR A 513 3.96 -9.69 19.28
C TYR A 513 2.93 -10.68 18.76
N HIS A 514 3.41 -11.82 18.25
CA HIS A 514 2.59 -12.89 17.71
C HIS A 514 2.48 -14.04 18.70
N GLN A 515 1.29 -14.57 18.84
CA GLN A 515 1.01 -15.82 19.51
C GLN A 515 0.30 -16.75 18.53
N PHE A 516 1.00 -17.76 18.04
CA PHE A 516 0.47 -18.77 17.15
C PHE A 516 -0.05 -19.97 17.95
N ALA A 517 -1.22 -20.45 17.60
CA ALA A 517 -1.76 -21.74 17.99
C ALA A 517 -1.96 -22.55 16.70
N PRO A 518 -0.89 -23.17 16.16
CA PRO A 518 -0.96 -23.78 14.83
C PRO A 518 -1.94 -24.97 14.80
N GLU A 519 -2.00 -25.73 15.87
CA GLU A 519 -2.94 -26.83 16.01
C GLU A 519 -3.07 -27.21 17.50
N VAL A 520 -4.29 -27.21 18.00
CA VAL A 520 -4.64 -27.74 19.32
C VAL A 520 -5.79 -28.70 19.15
N GLN A 521 -5.55 -29.98 19.41
CA GLN A 521 -6.58 -31.00 19.36
C GLN A 521 -6.93 -31.46 20.80
N THR A 522 -8.18 -31.38 21.14
CA THR A 522 -8.71 -31.90 22.41
C THR A 522 -9.73 -32.99 22.11
N VAL A 523 -9.53 -34.16 22.69
CA VAL A 523 -10.39 -35.33 22.53
C VAL A 523 -10.95 -35.69 23.91
N ASN A 524 -12.27 -35.72 24.02
CA ASN A 524 -12.97 -36.18 25.20
C ASN A 524 -13.81 -37.38 24.81
N GLN A 525 -13.56 -38.53 25.40
CA GLN A 525 -14.33 -39.74 25.20
C GLN A 525 -15.10 -40.10 26.49
N HIS A 526 -16.36 -40.40 26.34
CA HIS A 526 -17.23 -40.76 27.42
C HIS A 526 -18.00 -42.03 27.07
N ASN A 527 -17.82 -43.07 27.87
CA ASN A 527 -18.55 -44.33 27.72
C ASN A 527 -19.41 -44.55 28.94
N SER A 528 -20.67 -44.91 28.74
CA SER A 528 -21.57 -45.29 29.83
C SER A 528 -22.30 -46.58 29.49
N ASP A 529 -22.50 -47.42 30.51
CA ASP A 529 -23.30 -48.63 30.44
C ASP A 529 -24.53 -48.47 31.35
N ASN A 530 -25.72 -48.63 30.78
CA ASN A 530 -27.01 -48.42 31.46
C ASN A 530 -27.11 -47.06 32.20
N GLY A 531 -26.45 -46.00 31.67
CA GLY A 531 -26.42 -44.68 32.26
C GLY A 531 -25.35 -44.46 33.33
N TYR A 532 -24.54 -45.48 33.67
CA TYR A 532 -23.41 -45.36 34.59
C TYR A 532 -22.12 -45.10 33.82
N PRO A 533 -21.36 -44.02 34.11
CA PRO A 533 -20.12 -43.74 33.44
C PRO A 533 -19.07 -44.81 33.70
N GLN A 534 -18.51 -45.39 32.64
CA GLN A 534 -17.46 -46.41 32.70
C GLN A 534 -16.06 -45.82 32.55
N THR A 535 -15.87 -44.90 31.60
CA THR A 535 -14.60 -44.24 31.37
C THR A 535 -14.82 -42.81 30.89
N ASN A 536 -13.94 -41.92 31.34
CA ASN A 536 -13.83 -40.54 30.84
C ASN A 536 -12.37 -40.27 30.51
N ASP A 537 -12.00 -40.36 29.24
CA ASP A 537 -10.66 -40.09 28.78
C ASP A 537 -10.60 -38.71 28.16
N ASN A 538 -9.80 -37.84 28.78
CA ASN A 538 -9.58 -36.49 28.29
C ASN A 538 -8.11 -36.32 27.96
N TYR A 539 -7.77 -36.11 26.69
CA TYR A 539 -6.41 -35.76 26.30
C TYR A 539 -6.39 -34.56 25.36
N SER A 540 -5.40 -33.73 25.58
CA SER A 540 -5.08 -32.62 24.69
C SER A 540 -3.77 -32.94 23.99
N LEU A 541 -3.82 -33.06 22.68
CA LEU A 541 -2.68 -33.24 21.82
C LEU A 541 -2.22 -31.87 21.32
N ASN A 542 -0.90 -31.63 21.35
CA ASN A 542 -0.29 -30.47 20.72
C ASN A 542 -0.72 -29.08 21.24
N ASN A 543 -0.85 -28.91 22.56
CA ASN A 543 -1.24 -27.63 23.20
C ASN A 543 -0.05 -26.62 23.26
N SER A 544 0.79 -26.55 22.23
CA SER A 544 1.95 -25.67 22.24
C SER A 544 1.66 -24.36 21.51
N HIS A 545 1.68 -23.26 22.24
CA HIS A 545 1.67 -21.92 21.65
C HIS A 545 3.08 -21.52 21.24
N ILE A 546 3.22 -20.95 20.04
CA ILE A 546 4.49 -20.44 19.55
C ILE A 546 4.43 -18.91 19.62
N HIS A 547 5.38 -18.34 20.33
CA HIS A 547 5.50 -16.88 20.49
C HIS A 547 6.59 -16.34 19.55
N ALA A 548 6.31 -15.24 18.88
CA ALA A 548 7.29 -14.55 18.05
C ALA A 548 7.23 -13.05 18.23
N HIS A 549 8.39 -12.42 18.02
CA HIS A 549 8.57 -10.98 18.06
C HIS A 549 9.01 -10.50 16.69
N ASP A 550 8.21 -9.64 16.07
CA ASP A 550 8.51 -9.01 14.78
C ASP A 550 8.70 -7.52 14.97
N PHE A 551 9.93 -7.05 14.74
CA PHE A 551 10.27 -5.63 14.79
C PHE A 551 10.74 -5.17 13.43
N SER A 552 10.23 -4.06 12.94
CA SER A 552 10.63 -3.47 11.67
C SER A 552 10.85 -1.97 11.75
N LEU A 553 11.83 -1.51 10.97
CA LEU A 553 12.12 -0.10 10.71
C LEU A 553 12.09 0.15 9.22
N TYR A 554 11.62 1.31 8.82
CA TYR A 554 11.67 1.70 7.42
C TYR A 554 11.96 3.19 7.24
N ALA A 555 12.52 3.50 6.09
CA ALA A 555 12.63 4.86 5.58
C ALA A 555 12.50 4.84 4.06
N GLU A 556 11.80 5.82 3.49
CA GLU A 556 11.70 6.01 2.05
C GLU A 556 11.63 7.50 1.71
N ASP A 557 12.13 7.86 0.55
CA ASP A 557 12.02 9.22 0.00
C ASP A 557 11.43 9.17 -1.42
N ASP A 558 10.32 9.87 -1.61
CA ASP A 558 9.75 10.17 -2.93
C ASP A 558 10.36 11.49 -3.41
N LEU A 559 11.42 11.36 -4.22
CA LEU A 559 12.24 12.47 -4.72
C LEU A 559 11.80 12.91 -6.12
N THR A 560 11.42 14.17 -6.29
CA THR A 560 11.17 14.81 -7.57
C THR A 560 12.40 15.65 -7.96
N LEU A 561 13.29 15.07 -8.79
CA LEU A 561 14.53 15.76 -9.21
C LEU A 561 14.24 16.93 -10.17
N ASN A 562 13.33 16.73 -11.11
CA ASN A 562 12.88 17.72 -12.07
C ASN A 562 11.57 17.24 -12.73
N GLU A 563 11.10 17.95 -13.76
CA GLU A 563 9.87 17.62 -14.50
C GLU A 563 9.92 16.23 -15.19
N HIS A 564 11.13 15.71 -15.46
CA HIS A 564 11.33 14.44 -16.16
C HIS A 564 11.59 13.25 -15.22
N TRP A 565 12.22 13.47 -14.08
CA TRP A 565 12.70 12.39 -13.22
C TRP A 565 12.04 12.42 -11.84
N LYS A 566 11.38 11.33 -11.49
CA LYS A 566 10.90 11.03 -10.14
C LYS A 566 11.51 9.71 -9.68
N ILE A 567 12.00 9.66 -8.45
CA ILE A 567 12.65 8.49 -7.86
C ILE A 567 12.01 8.23 -6.49
N ASN A 568 11.60 7.01 -6.24
CA ASN A 568 11.28 6.54 -4.89
C ASN A 568 12.37 5.54 -4.47
N ALA A 569 13.08 5.86 -3.43
CA ALA A 569 14.10 4.99 -2.83
C ALA A 569 13.73 4.68 -1.37
N GLY A 570 13.67 3.40 -1.03
CA GLY A 570 13.25 2.96 0.29
C GLY A 570 14.06 1.79 0.81
N LEU A 571 14.12 1.69 2.12
CA LEU A 571 14.75 0.60 2.84
C LEU A 571 13.83 0.13 3.96
N HIS A 572 13.58 -1.17 4.01
CA HIS A 572 12.85 -1.82 5.10
C HIS A 572 13.78 -2.81 5.79
N PHE A 573 13.92 -2.68 7.09
CA PHE A 573 14.65 -3.62 7.93
C PHE A 573 13.65 -4.39 8.78
N SER A 574 13.79 -5.72 8.86
CA SER A 574 13.00 -6.56 9.76
C SER A 574 13.88 -7.46 10.61
N PHE A 575 13.47 -7.58 11.86
CA PHE A 575 14.01 -8.47 12.88
C PHE A 575 12.87 -9.37 13.34
N PHE A 576 12.99 -10.67 13.11
CA PHE A 576 11.99 -11.66 13.53
C PHE A 576 12.64 -12.68 14.46
N ASN A 577 12.13 -12.80 15.68
CA ASN A 577 12.61 -13.75 16.68
C ASN A 577 11.51 -14.74 17.06
N VAL A 578 11.80 -16.04 16.96
CA VAL A 578 10.90 -17.13 17.28
C VAL A 578 11.68 -18.31 17.81
N GLN A 579 11.22 -18.94 18.90
CA GLN A 579 11.85 -20.15 19.48
C GLN A 579 13.39 -20.02 19.64
N LYS A 580 13.89 -18.87 20.12
CA LYS A 580 15.32 -18.56 20.29
C LYS A 580 16.09 -18.43 18.95
N GLN A 581 15.40 -18.47 17.81
CA GLN A 581 16.01 -18.24 16.49
C GLN A 581 15.69 -16.81 16.02
N THR A 582 16.70 -16.10 15.54
CA THR A 582 16.58 -14.72 15.03
C THR A 582 16.84 -14.68 13.53
N TYR A 583 15.97 -14.00 12.80
CA TYR A 583 16.09 -13.75 11.37
C TYR A 583 16.14 -12.24 11.12
N LEU A 584 17.16 -11.80 10.41
CA LEU A 584 17.34 -10.42 9.99
C LEU A 584 17.16 -10.32 8.48
N SER A 585 16.46 -9.28 8.03
CA SER A 585 16.27 -9.02 6.60
C SER A 585 16.37 -7.53 6.31
N LEU A 586 17.23 -7.18 5.38
CA LEU A 586 17.33 -5.84 4.79
C LEU A 586 16.70 -5.89 3.39
N GLN A 587 15.71 -5.04 3.13
CA GLN A 587 14.84 -5.11 1.96
C GLN A 587 14.88 -3.76 1.22
N PRO A 588 15.86 -3.54 0.34
CA PRO A 588 15.92 -2.34 -0.50
C PRO A 588 14.82 -2.33 -1.55
N ARG A 589 14.34 -1.13 -1.84
CA ARG A 589 13.29 -0.86 -2.84
C ARG A 589 13.65 0.39 -3.61
N LEU A 590 13.49 0.34 -4.92
CA LEU A 590 13.80 1.46 -5.80
C LEU A 590 12.75 1.50 -6.92
N SER A 591 12.22 2.67 -7.16
CA SER A 591 11.34 2.92 -8.31
C SER A 591 11.76 4.20 -8.99
N ILE A 592 11.86 4.16 -10.32
CA ILE A 592 12.27 5.30 -11.14
C ILE A 592 11.19 5.53 -12.18
N SER A 593 10.78 6.77 -12.34
CA SER A 593 9.87 7.23 -13.38
C SER A 593 10.57 8.31 -14.20
N PHE A 594 10.61 8.11 -15.52
CA PHE A 594 11.19 9.04 -16.49
C PHE A 594 10.14 9.46 -17.50
N GLN A 595 9.83 10.75 -17.52
CA GLN A 595 8.94 11.35 -18.50
C GLN A 595 9.73 11.68 -19.77
N ALA A 596 9.67 10.78 -20.76
CA ALA A 596 10.42 10.92 -22.01
C ALA A 596 9.84 12.02 -22.90
N THR A 597 8.51 12.13 -22.95
CA THR A 597 7.75 13.20 -23.62
C THR A 597 6.54 13.57 -22.77
N SER A 598 5.80 14.61 -23.16
CA SER A 598 4.53 14.97 -22.47
C SER A 598 3.54 13.79 -22.36
N ASN A 599 3.64 12.81 -23.26
CA ASN A 599 2.68 11.71 -23.40
C ASN A 599 3.27 10.32 -23.12
N ILE A 600 4.60 10.18 -22.96
CA ILE A 600 5.27 8.89 -22.76
C ILE A 600 6.05 8.92 -21.45
N ILE A 601 5.75 7.96 -20.58
CA ILE A 601 6.44 7.77 -19.31
C ILE A 601 7.01 6.35 -19.27
N LEU A 602 8.29 6.26 -18.93
CA LEU A 602 8.99 5.00 -18.69
C LEU A 602 9.14 4.80 -17.18
N LYS A 603 8.81 3.61 -16.69
CA LYS A 603 8.99 3.27 -15.28
C LYS A 603 9.78 1.99 -15.12
N SER A 604 10.58 1.94 -14.07
CA SER A 604 11.26 0.72 -13.63
C SER A 604 11.19 0.60 -12.11
N SER A 605 11.18 -0.63 -11.62
CA SER A 605 11.21 -0.87 -10.19
C SER A 605 11.97 -2.14 -9.83
N PHE A 606 12.59 -2.09 -8.65
CA PHE A 606 13.20 -3.20 -7.95
C PHE A 606 12.67 -3.25 -6.53
N SER A 607 12.33 -4.46 -6.06
CA SER A 607 11.87 -4.67 -4.68
C SER A 607 12.36 -6.00 -4.15
N GLN A 608 12.95 -5.98 -2.97
CA GLN A 608 13.21 -7.18 -2.18
C GLN A 608 12.20 -7.26 -1.06
N MET A 609 11.60 -8.44 -0.86
CA MET A 609 10.61 -8.71 0.18
C MET A 609 10.99 -9.97 0.96
N SER A 610 10.54 -10.05 2.22
CA SER A 610 10.74 -11.23 3.08
C SER A 610 9.45 -11.56 3.84
N GLN A 611 9.19 -12.85 4.02
CA GLN A 611 8.01 -13.35 4.72
C GLN A 611 8.41 -14.38 5.77
N CYS A 612 8.03 -14.13 7.03
CA CYS A 612 8.34 -14.99 8.18
C CYS A 612 7.12 -15.77 8.70
N THR A 613 5.93 -15.48 8.20
CA THR A 613 4.69 -16.18 8.55
C THR A 613 4.12 -16.85 7.31
N GLN A 614 3.86 -18.15 7.35
CA GLN A 614 3.46 -18.96 6.21
C GLN A 614 2.10 -19.61 6.47
N LEU A 615 1.36 -19.87 5.40
CA LEU A 615 0.13 -20.65 5.45
C LEU A 615 0.45 -22.08 5.00
N LEU A 616 0.23 -23.03 5.89
CA LEU A 616 0.29 -24.45 5.57
C LEU A 616 -1.05 -24.86 5.00
N SER A 617 -1.11 -25.08 3.69
CA SER A 617 -2.30 -25.56 3.01
C SER A 617 -2.20 -27.05 2.78
N THR A 618 -3.24 -27.79 3.16
CA THR A 618 -3.36 -29.22 2.98
C THR A 618 -3.99 -29.60 1.63
N ALA A 619 -4.62 -28.63 0.97
CA ALA A 619 -5.30 -28.79 -0.31
C ALA A 619 -4.88 -27.72 -1.32
N SER A 620 -5.17 -27.95 -2.60
CA SER A 620 -4.98 -26.93 -3.65
C SER A 620 -5.98 -25.77 -3.55
N LEU A 621 -7.01 -25.92 -2.74
CA LEU A 621 -7.96 -24.88 -2.37
C LEU A 621 -7.53 -24.26 -1.06
N ALA A 622 -7.49 -22.93 -0.96
CA ALA A 622 -7.33 -22.26 0.33
C ALA A 622 -8.55 -22.56 1.19
N MET A 623 -8.39 -23.47 2.12
CA MET A 623 -9.44 -23.87 3.06
C MET A 623 -9.29 -23.08 4.35
N PRO A 624 -10.36 -22.81 5.06
CA PRO A 624 -10.25 -22.19 6.39
C PRO A 624 -9.44 -23.02 7.39
N SER A 625 -9.29 -24.31 7.13
CA SER A 625 -8.45 -25.24 7.91
C SER A 625 -6.95 -25.07 7.69
N ASP A 626 -6.54 -24.23 6.74
CA ASP A 626 -5.13 -23.93 6.51
C ASP A 626 -4.52 -23.22 7.72
N LEU A 627 -3.31 -23.64 8.11
CA LEU A 627 -2.69 -23.24 9.37
C LEU A 627 -1.66 -22.13 9.18
N TRP A 628 -1.81 -21.04 9.90
CA TRP A 628 -0.79 -20.00 9.97
C TRP A 628 0.32 -20.40 10.94
N VAL A 629 1.54 -20.51 10.43
CA VAL A 629 2.71 -20.90 11.21
C VAL A 629 3.87 -19.90 10.99
N PRO A 630 4.68 -19.66 12.03
CA PRO A 630 5.90 -18.87 11.85
C PRO A 630 7.00 -19.74 11.24
N VAL A 631 8.02 -19.10 10.69
CA VAL A 631 9.30 -19.75 10.40
C VAL A 631 9.89 -20.37 11.66
N THR A 632 10.69 -21.42 11.48
CA THR A 632 11.32 -22.16 12.57
C THR A 632 12.81 -22.37 12.27
N ARG A 633 13.54 -23.05 13.15
CA ARG A 633 14.94 -23.42 12.87
C ARG A 633 15.10 -24.20 11.58
N HIS A 634 14.11 -24.97 11.18
CA HIS A 634 14.14 -25.83 9.99
C HIS A 634 13.53 -25.17 8.73
N ILE A 635 12.66 -24.19 8.91
CA ILE A 635 11.97 -23.49 7.84
C ILE A 635 12.44 -22.03 7.84
N ARG A 636 13.23 -21.66 6.84
CA ARG A 636 13.77 -20.30 6.71
C ARG A 636 12.72 -19.32 6.14
N PRO A 637 12.86 -18.00 6.41
CA PRO A 637 12.03 -17.00 5.76
C PRO A 637 12.09 -17.07 4.25
N MET A 638 10.93 -16.99 3.61
CA MET A 638 10.86 -16.84 2.15
C MET A 638 11.33 -15.43 1.77
N LYS A 639 12.02 -15.33 0.63
CA LYS A 639 12.47 -14.05 0.07
C LYS A 639 12.05 -13.96 -1.39
N SER A 640 11.68 -12.77 -1.81
CA SER A 640 11.32 -12.48 -3.20
C SER A 640 12.12 -11.28 -3.70
N PHE A 641 12.66 -11.41 -4.92
CA PHE A 641 13.30 -10.33 -5.67
C PHE A 641 12.44 -10.07 -6.90
N GLN A 642 11.89 -8.87 -7.00
CA GLN A 642 11.02 -8.50 -8.10
C GLN A 642 11.60 -7.32 -8.86
N TYR A 643 11.68 -7.48 -10.19
CA TYR A 643 12.06 -6.46 -11.16
C TYR A 643 10.85 -6.20 -12.05
N ALA A 644 10.59 -4.95 -12.35
CA ALA A 644 9.54 -4.60 -13.29
C ALA A 644 9.93 -3.38 -14.12
N VAL A 645 9.48 -3.36 -15.37
CA VAL A 645 9.64 -2.26 -16.32
C VAL A 645 8.32 -2.01 -17.02
N GLY A 646 8.03 -0.77 -17.37
CA GLY A 646 6.77 -0.42 -18.04
C GLY A 646 6.88 0.83 -18.87
N VAL A 647 6.06 0.86 -19.91
CA VAL A 647 5.86 2.01 -20.80
C VAL A 647 4.40 2.43 -20.72
N TYR A 648 4.18 3.72 -20.51
CA TYR A 648 2.84 4.31 -20.36
C TYR A 648 2.67 5.41 -21.39
N TYR A 649 1.53 5.38 -22.11
CA TYR A 649 1.20 6.35 -23.14
C TYR A 649 -0.15 7.00 -22.89
N THR A 650 -0.21 8.34 -22.94
CA THR A 650 -1.41 9.14 -22.64
C THR A 650 -1.73 10.15 -23.74
N GLY A 651 -1.19 9.96 -24.96
CA GLY A 651 -1.33 10.91 -26.06
C GLY A 651 -2.71 10.97 -26.73
N ILE A 652 -3.61 10.02 -26.43
CA ILE A 652 -4.97 10.01 -26.95
C ILE A 652 -5.94 10.42 -25.84
N LYS A 653 -6.76 11.43 -26.10
CA LYS A 653 -7.74 11.94 -25.14
C LYS A 653 -8.64 10.79 -24.63
N ASN A 654 -8.80 10.68 -23.32
CA ASN A 654 -9.59 9.66 -22.61
C ASN A 654 -9.08 8.21 -22.75
N TRP A 655 -7.85 8.00 -23.28
CA TRP A 655 -7.24 6.68 -23.38
C TRP A 655 -5.89 6.67 -22.67
N GLU A 656 -5.66 5.62 -21.91
CA GLU A 656 -4.38 5.31 -21.26
C GLU A 656 -3.93 3.91 -21.68
N PHE A 657 -2.72 3.81 -22.21
CA PHE A 657 -2.13 2.54 -22.60
C PHE A 657 -0.93 2.27 -21.69
N SER A 658 -0.83 1.05 -21.19
CA SER A 658 0.34 0.62 -20.43
C SER A 658 0.76 -0.78 -20.84
N ILE A 659 2.05 -0.98 -20.95
CA ILE A 659 2.68 -2.29 -21.11
C ILE A 659 3.66 -2.45 -19.97
N GLU A 660 3.46 -3.47 -19.16
CA GLU A 660 4.31 -3.80 -18.02
C GLU A 660 4.89 -5.21 -18.17
N GLY A 661 6.22 -5.34 -18.04
CA GLY A 661 6.92 -6.59 -17.90
C GLY A 661 7.47 -6.75 -16.49
N TYR A 662 7.44 -7.96 -15.94
CA TYR A 662 8.02 -8.24 -14.63
C TYR A 662 8.76 -9.59 -14.61
N TYR A 663 9.75 -9.65 -13.72
CA TYR A 663 10.45 -10.89 -13.36
C TYR A 663 10.50 -10.99 -11.84
N LYS A 664 10.07 -12.14 -11.31
CA LYS A 664 10.04 -12.42 -9.88
C LYS A 664 10.80 -13.70 -9.59
N ASP A 665 11.78 -13.63 -8.72
CA ASP A 665 12.54 -14.77 -8.20
C ASP A 665 12.19 -14.96 -6.72
N THR A 666 11.77 -16.16 -6.33
CA THR A 666 11.40 -16.49 -4.95
C THR A 666 12.29 -17.60 -4.44
N VAL A 667 13.00 -17.30 -3.36
CA VAL A 667 13.98 -18.19 -2.73
C VAL A 667 13.42 -18.72 -1.41
N SER A 668 13.79 -19.96 -1.07
CA SER A 668 13.31 -20.66 0.14
C SER A 668 11.80 -20.92 0.13
N TYR A 669 11.21 -21.08 -1.06
CA TYR A 669 9.84 -21.54 -1.20
C TYR A 669 9.80 -23.04 -0.84
N THR A 670 9.37 -23.34 0.37
CA THR A 670 9.21 -24.71 0.84
C THR A 670 7.77 -25.13 0.57
N HIS A 671 7.55 -25.95 -0.45
CA HIS A 671 6.33 -26.76 -0.51
C HIS A 671 6.45 -27.79 0.62
N LEU A 672 5.82 -27.53 1.74
CA LEU A 672 5.50 -28.57 2.71
C LEU A 672 4.42 -29.45 2.07
N ARG A 673 4.80 -30.33 1.20
CA ARG A 673 4.01 -31.53 0.93
C ARG A 673 4.03 -32.30 2.23
N ALA A 674 2.86 -32.61 2.77
CA ALA A 674 2.73 -33.66 3.75
C ALA A 674 3.43 -34.89 3.17
N HIS A 675 4.61 -35.23 3.65
CA HIS A 675 5.19 -36.52 3.41
C HIS A 675 4.22 -37.49 4.11
N GLU A 676 3.42 -38.19 3.34
CA GLU A 676 2.90 -39.48 3.76
C GLU A 676 4.10 -40.33 4.15
N THR A 677 4.47 -40.33 5.39
CA THR A 677 5.27 -41.38 5.97
C THR A 677 4.37 -42.59 6.11
N LEU A 678 4.18 -43.30 5.00
CA LEU A 678 3.93 -44.69 5.05
C LEU A 678 5.24 -45.35 5.56
N ARG A 679 5.34 -45.54 6.87
CA ARG A 679 6.05 -46.64 7.55
C ARG A 679 5.63 -46.75 8.99
#